data_f41ee0533b6d07bb4f93790455951f43
#
_entry.id   f41ee0533b6d07bb4f93790455951f43
#
_cell.length_a   1.000
_cell.length_b   1.000
_cell.length_c   1.000
_cell.angle_alpha   90.00
_cell.angle_beta   90.00
_cell.angle_gamma   90.00
#
_symmetry.space_group_name_H-M   'P 1'
#
loop_
_entity.id
_entity.type
_entity.pdbx_description
1 polymer ?
#
loop_
_entity_poly.entity_id
_entity_poly.type
_entity_poly.pdbx_seq_one_letter_code
_entity_poly.pdbx_strand_id
1 'polypeptide(L)'
;GAASGLRAATTSTVVTASSQRTNSEQSHSTSDARVSQLAAGGDLTLIANGGSILSQGTQMSAEGNAVLLATKDIVFDVAHNTERSDSSSRGKGWGFANNTSGLPFGTNNSQSQGSGSSDTITGTQLSVGGGVRMATTEGNISLTAANIAAEKDVNIRAAGDLRVRSGQDTVSNANTSDSKAIGTVQISDTEKFSGWHREQHQDDSAQVSQVASSIGSLGGSVNLTAGDKYTQTASNVVAAKDVNITAAEIELLTADESGHYSQSDKDLKIGVFARVKSPLIDLINNVDAARQSDDRLQKMQGMAAGANAYQAASAISALSGRGGSGELFRAEAGIGFKTANSSADGSSMVSRGSTIQGGGNVNLTSTQGDIHVVQGNLSAGNTLSLDSAGDILLEAGKAHVADRSKSSNAGAEVGVGVVVGAQTGVYVYAEASVGSSKANSDSNTWQNTTLTGQNISLKAEGDTTLRGATATADRIDVKTGGTLTIESLQDIAESMSRNSQVGGRVQVAFGNAWNADGYASAGKAEGNYQGVGQQSGLFAGNGGYHVDAGHVNLVGGAIASTHAGNSELTAGSLTFTDLQNHMDYTASSGSISGGAGGQMDGWAPKPGTAAPRGGPGLSMMEKGSDSSSTLATLTEGNITIGGKQTTAAELGINTDASGAHRALDALPDASKLLADQQAMAAGAGTVMATSQQIAWDVQAYQSKKATQAYYDGLSSDDKKAFNALSAEQRDTVLTANSQAYNDAKKWGDGGEYSRALGAVTTALVGGVAGQGAGQVASNALAPYAAYFIGSKLDSNHGSDPHAALQFLSHAVLGALLAEANGGSAGTGAVSAAGGELAAKVLTNTLTGGNPSELSPEQKEMVLALSQAVGALAGGLSGQDLAGIALNAGIAKNSVENNFL
;
A
#
# COMPACT_ATOMS: atom_id res chain seq x y z
N GLY A 1 45.87 2.06 12.42
CA GLY A 1 46.44 0.82 11.89
C GLY A 1 45.36 -0.12 11.42
N ALA A 2 45.43 -0.61 10.17
CA ALA A 2 44.47 -1.57 9.65
C ALA A 2 44.69 -2.95 10.28
N ALA A 3 43.64 -3.55 10.78
CA ALA A 3 43.65 -4.96 11.20
C ALA A 3 42.78 -5.77 10.22
N SER A 4 43.41 -6.66 9.47
CA SER A 4 42.74 -7.61 8.61
C SER A 4 42.82 -9.01 9.17
N GLY A 5 41.70 -9.70 9.26
CA GLY A 5 41.64 -11.09 9.68
C GLY A 5 40.88 -11.95 8.68
N LEU A 6 41.51 -13.02 8.21
CA LEU A 6 40.84 -14.04 7.41
C LEU A 6 40.50 -15.23 8.31
N ARG A 7 39.25 -15.64 8.39
CA ARG A 7 38.84 -16.87 9.07
C ARG A 7 38.22 -17.85 8.06
N ALA A 8 38.82 -19.01 7.97
CA ALA A 8 38.25 -20.16 7.26
C ALA A 8 37.82 -21.21 8.31
N ALA A 9 36.57 -21.62 8.28
CA ALA A 9 36.06 -22.69 9.13
C ALA A 9 35.44 -23.79 8.29
N THR A 10 35.86 -25.03 8.52
CA THR A 10 35.21 -26.20 7.94
C THR A 10 34.61 -27.03 9.05
N THR A 11 33.27 -27.17 9.01
CA THR A 11 32.54 -28.02 9.96
C THR A 11 32.02 -29.26 9.23
N SER A 12 32.33 -30.43 9.73
CA SER A 12 31.78 -31.70 9.21
C SER A 12 31.11 -32.45 10.34
N THR A 13 29.84 -32.75 10.18
CA THR A 13 29.08 -33.57 11.12
C THR A 13 28.64 -34.85 10.42
N VAL A 14 28.99 -35.99 10.98
CA VAL A 14 28.57 -37.30 10.49
C VAL A 14 27.63 -37.92 11.51
N VAL A 15 26.39 -38.16 11.13
CA VAL A 15 25.39 -38.89 11.91
C VAL A 15 25.16 -40.24 11.21
N THR A 16 24.75 -41.29 11.94
CA THR A 16 24.71 -42.70 11.49
C THR A 16 24.02 -42.97 10.14
N ALA A 17 23.32 -42.00 9.55
CA ALA A 17 22.66 -42.12 8.26
C ALA A 17 22.65 -40.80 7.46
N SER A 18 23.49 -39.84 7.84
CA SER A 18 23.56 -38.55 7.14
C SER A 18 24.97 -37.95 7.19
N SER A 19 25.32 -37.16 6.20
CA SER A 19 26.55 -36.36 6.16
C SER A 19 26.20 -34.93 5.74
N GLN A 20 26.68 -33.97 6.51
CA GLN A 20 26.63 -32.57 6.15
C GLN A 20 28.03 -31.99 6.23
N ARG A 21 28.42 -31.28 5.18
CA ARG A 21 29.70 -30.58 5.12
C ARG A 21 29.42 -29.14 4.74
N THR A 22 29.90 -28.21 5.54
CA THR A 22 29.84 -26.77 5.26
C THR A 22 31.25 -26.23 5.27
N ASN A 23 31.63 -25.55 4.20
CA ASN A 23 32.81 -24.73 4.14
C ASN A 23 32.36 -23.28 4.14
N SER A 24 32.85 -22.51 5.09
CA SER A 24 32.60 -21.07 5.16
C SER A 24 33.95 -20.34 5.24
N GLU A 25 34.04 -19.30 4.45
CA GLU A 25 35.13 -18.34 4.49
C GLU A 25 34.54 -16.97 4.85
N GLN A 26 35.17 -16.31 5.79
CA GLN A 26 34.80 -14.94 6.14
C GLN A 26 36.08 -14.12 6.22
N SER A 27 36.12 -13.05 5.47
CA SER A 27 37.13 -12.02 5.63
C SER A 27 36.51 -10.78 6.23
N HIS A 28 37.19 -10.19 7.16
CA HIS A 28 36.79 -8.93 7.78
C HIS A 28 38.04 -8.05 7.85
N SER A 29 37.89 -6.84 7.36
CA SER A 29 38.93 -5.84 7.36
C SER A 29 38.36 -4.55 7.95
N THR A 30 39.00 -4.05 8.99
CA THR A 30 38.67 -2.76 9.60
C THR A 30 39.87 -1.84 9.54
N SER A 31 39.61 -0.58 9.32
CA SER A 31 40.58 0.49 9.49
C SER A 31 39.96 1.57 10.36
N ASP A 32 40.33 1.56 11.64
CA ASP A 32 39.81 2.51 12.61
C ASP A 32 40.80 3.65 12.78
N ALA A 33 40.32 4.86 12.62
CA ALA A 33 41.09 6.06 12.84
C ALA A 33 41.40 6.23 14.35
N ARG A 34 42.68 6.36 14.69
CA ARG A 34 43.13 6.76 16.03
C ARG A 34 43.31 8.27 16.03
N VAL A 35 42.31 8.95 16.54
CA VAL A 35 42.31 10.42 16.58
C VAL A 35 43.14 10.94 17.73
N SER A 36 43.79 12.08 17.53
CA SER A 36 44.52 12.77 18.57
C SER A 36 43.57 13.37 19.61
N GLN A 37 44.02 13.44 20.85
CA GLN A 37 43.31 14.09 21.96
C GLN A 37 44.17 15.20 22.53
N LEU A 38 43.59 16.40 22.66
CA LEU A 38 44.21 17.56 23.29
C LEU A 38 43.30 18.01 24.44
N ALA A 39 43.80 17.92 25.67
CA ALA A 39 43.02 18.33 26.84
C ALA A 39 43.82 19.37 27.63
N ALA A 40 43.20 20.49 27.95
CA ALA A 40 43.80 21.55 28.76
C ALA A 40 42.93 21.81 30.00
N GLY A 41 43.54 21.81 31.19
CA GLY A 41 42.89 22.20 32.46
C GLY A 41 42.72 23.72 32.60
N GLY A 42 43.09 24.49 31.62
CA GLY A 42 42.90 25.95 31.48
C GLY A 42 42.56 26.30 30.03
N ASP A 43 43.23 27.27 29.48
CA ASP A 43 43.03 27.69 28.08
C ASP A 43 43.79 26.77 27.11
N LEU A 44 43.20 26.53 25.95
CA LEU A 44 43.86 25.86 24.83
C LEU A 44 44.21 26.90 23.76
N THR A 45 45.49 27.04 23.44
CA THR A 45 45.95 27.99 22.42
C THR A 45 46.78 27.27 21.36
N LEU A 46 46.33 27.36 20.11
CA LEU A 46 47.01 26.87 18.92
C LEU A 46 47.27 28.04 17.95
N ILE A 47 48.56 28.28 17.64
CA ILE A 47 48.96 29.36 16.75
C ILE A 47 49.85 28.80 15.63
N ALA A 48 49.50 29.03 14.39
CA ALA A 48 50.27 28.70 13.20
C ALA A 48 50.74 29.97 12.47
N ASN A 49 51.94 30.46 12.84
CA ASN A 49 52.53 31.61 12.21
C ASN A 49 53.09 31.27 10.81
N GLY A 50 52.56 31.88 9.76
CA GLY A 50 52.92 31.63 8.36
C GLY A 50 52.39 30.32 7.79
N GLY A 51 51.57 29.60 8.53
CA GLY A 51 51.03 28.27 8.14
C GLY A 51 49.53 28.10 8.42
N SER A 52 49.07 26.84 8.32
CA SER A 52 47.70 26.41 8.54
C SER A 52 47.58 25.52 9.80
N ILE A 53 46.38 25.46 10.38
CA ILE A 53 45.99 24.48 11.40
C ILE A 53 45.15 23.42 10.71
N LEU A 54 45.63 22.19 10.71
CA LEU A 54 44.92 21.05 10.11
C LEU A 54 44.56 20.06 11.21
N SER A 55 43.31 19.68 11.29
CA SER A 55 42.78 18.68 12.23
C SER A 55 41.96 17.65 11.47
N GLN A 56 42.18 16.40 11.79
CA GLN A 56 41.45 15.27 11.21
C GLN A 56 40.88 14.40 12.34
N GLY A 57 39.59 14.59 12.66
CA GLY A 57 38.91 13.86 13.71
C GLY A 57 39.42 14.12 15.14
N THR A 58 40.22 15.14 15.37
CA THR A 58 40.86 15.43 16.67
C THR A 58 39.83 15.79 17.74
N GLN A 59 39.96 15.26 18.93
CA GLN A 59 39.16 15.64 20.10
C GLN A 59 39.94 16.67 20.95
N MET A 60 39.37 17.86 21.05
CA MET A 60 39.97 18.97 21.79
C MET A 60 39.03 19.39 22.93
N SER A 61 39.58 19.57 24.12
CA SER A 61 38.84 20.07 25.27
C SER A 61 39.65 21.08 26.06
N ALA A 62 39.00 22.10 26.62
CA ALA A 62 39.58 23.06 27.53
C ALA A 62 38.60 23.43 28.64
N GLU A 63 39.05 23.56 29.89
CA GLU A 63 38.21 24.09 30.98
C GLU A 63 38.04 25.60 30.85
N GLY A 64 39.00 26.30 30.26
CA GLY A 64 38.98 27.73 29.94
C GLY A 64 38.54 27.99 28.50
N ASN A 65 39.22 28.91 27.83
CA ASN A 65 38.95 29.32 26.46
C ASN A 65 39.76 28.52 25.46
N ALA A 66 39.27 28.41 24.21
CA ALA A 66 40.05 27.93 23.10
C ALA A 66 40.36 29.07 22.11
N VAL A 67 41.64 29.20 21.74
CA VAL A 67 42.11 30.18 20.77
C VAL A 67 42.90 29.47 19.67
N LEU A 68 42.40 29.51 18.44
CA LEU A 68 43.01 28.93 17.25
C LEU A 68 43.27 30.05 16.22
N LEU A 69 44.56 30.33 15.96
CA LEU A 69 44.97 31.39 15.05
C LEU A 69 45.88 30.83 13.98
N ALA A 70 45.60 31.11 12.72
CA ALA A 70 46.45 30.75 11.60
C ALA A 70 46.67 31.90 10.65
N THR A 71 47.86 31.98 10.02
CA THR A 71 48.07 32.92 8.93
C THR A 71 47.30 32.48 7.71
N LYS A 72 47.39 31.16 7.38
CA LYS A 72 46.66 30.56 6.24
C LYS A 72 45.37 29.91 6.73
N ASP A 73 45.12 28.67 6.40
CA ASP A 73 43.84 28.00 6.61
C ASP A 73 43.70 27.35 8.00
N ILE A 74 42.48 27.26 8.49
CA ILE A 74 42.11 26.36 9.56
C ILE A 74 41.15 25.31 8.94
N VAL A 75 41.57 24.04 8.97
CA VAL A 75 40.77 22.94 8.39
C VAL A 75 40.50 21.89 9.44
N PHE A 76 39.22 21.69 9.75
CA PHE A 76 38.74 20.56 10.51
C PHE A 76 38.12 19.57 9.52
N ASP A 77 38.80 18.49 9.30
CA ASP A 77 38.39 17.44 8.38
C ASP A 77 38.04 16.16 9.14
N VAL A 78 37.50 15.18 8.45
CA VAL A 78 37.06 13.91 9.03
C VAL A 78 38.15 12.86 8.99
N ALA A 79 38.16 12.00 9.99
CA ALA A 79 38.88 10.75 9.96
C ALA A 79 37.90 9.64 9.54
N HIS A 80 38.34 8.72 8.72
CA HIS A 80 37.56 7.65 8.18
C HIS A 80 37.73 6.33 8.94
N ASN A 81 36.62 5.71 9.30
CA ASN A 81 36.58 4.35 9.84
C ASN A 81 35.95 3.46 8.80
N THR A 82 36.76 2.62 8.19
CA THR A 82 36.27 1.76 7.12
C THR A 82 36.20 0.32 7.58
N GLU A 83 35.08 -0.31 7.27
CA GLU A 83 34.86 -1.73 7.50
C GLU A 83 34.51 -2.40 6.18
N ARG A 84 35.11 -3.56 5.93
CA ARG A 84 34.74 -4.41 4.83
C ARG A 84 34.61 -5.84 5.31
N SER A 85 33.50 -6.45 5.03
CA SER A 85 33.26 -7.86 5.31
C SER A 85 32.89 -8.59 4.03
N ASP A 86 33.59 -9.66 3.74
CA ASP A 86 33.22 -10.58 2.67
C ASP A 86 32.99 -11.95 3.30
N SER A 87 31.89 -12.60 2.93
CA SER A 87 31.53 -13.93 3.40
C SER A 87 31.19 -14.83 2.23
N SER A 88 31.66 -16.05 2.29
CA SER A 88 31.21 -17.09 1.39
C SER A 88 30.93 -18.38 2.14
N SER A 89 29.87 -19.05 1.80
CA SER A 89 29.52 -20.35 2.39
C SER A 89 29.09 -21.33 1.31
N ARG A 90 29.57 -22.56 1.40
CA ARG A 90 29.17 -23.67 0.55
C ARG A 90 28.83 -24.85 1.42
N GLY A 91 27.56 -25.27 1.37
CA GLY A 91 27.08 -26.43 2.10
C GLY A 91 26.72 -27.57 1.15
N LYS A 92 27.12 -28.80 1.51
CA LYS A 92 26.65 -30.03 0.85
C LYS A 92 26.26 -31.02 1.92
N GLY A 93 25.10 -31.63 1.75
CA GLY A 93 24.61 -32.65 2.68
C GLY A 93 23.75 -33.69 2.01
N TRP A 94 23.69 -34.86 2.61
CA TRP A 94 22.74 -35.91 2.30
C TRP A 94 22.36 -36.65 3.59
N GLY A 95 21.21 -37.25 3.63
CA GLY A 95 20.83 -38.06 4.81
C GLY A 95 19.36 -38.38 4.95
N PHE A 96 19.09 -39.23 5.94
CA PHE A 96 17.75 -39.55 6.39
C PHE A 96 17.37 -38.62 7.55
N ALA A 97 16.19 -38.16 7.57
CA ALA A 97 15.42 -37.66 8.72
C ALA A 97 15.89 -36.40 9.47
N ASN A 98 17.02 -35.79 9.24
CA ASN A 98 17.36 -34.53 9.90
C ASN A 98 16.95 -33.27 9.11
N ASN A 99 16.22 -33.47 8.06
CA ASN A 99 15.65 -32.43 7.26
C ASN A 99 14.20 -32.29 7.71
N THR A 100 13.69 -31.12 7.66
CA THR A 100 12.26 -30.83 7.60
C THR A 100 11.53 -31.60 6.47
N SER A 101 12.19 -32.55 5.85
CA SER A 101 11.76 -33.28 4.67
C SER A 101 11.08 -34.58 5.08
N GLY A 102 9.82 -34.73 4.72
CA GLY A 102 9.09 -36.01 4.85
C GLY A 102 9.58 -37.10 3.93
N LEU A 103 10.62 -36.88 3.11
CA LEU A 103 11.28 -37.92 2.34
C LEU A 103 12.29 -38.67 3.20
N PRO A 104 12.38 -39.99 3.08
CA PRO A 104 13.34 -40.79 3.85
C PRO A 104 14.79 -40.48 3.52
N PHE A 105 15.05 -39.84 2.38
CA PHE A 105 16.38 -39.44 1.91
C PHE A 105 16.33 -38.06 1.26
N GLY A 106 17.23 -37.15 1.62
CA GLY A 106 17.35 -35.81 1.03
C GLY A 106 18.79 -35.44 0.73
N THR A 107 18.96 -34.50 -0.19
CA THR A 107 20.26 -33.88 -0.50
C THR A 107 20.10 -32.37 -0.49
N ASN A 108 21.14 -31.64 -0.07
CA ASN A 108 21.21 -30.21 -0.20
C ASN A 108 22.56 -29.74 -0.73
N ASN A 109 22.55 -28.71 -1.51
CA ASN A 109 23.73 -27.98 -1.96
C ASN A 109 23.39 -26.49 -1.93
N SER A 110 24.05 -25.77 -1.03
CA SER A 110 23.83 -24.34 -0.88
C SER A 110 25.12 -23.57 -1.10
N GLN A 111 25.01 -22.42 -1.72
CA GLN A 111 26.09 -21.46 -1.85
C GLN A 111 25.53 -20.09 -1.51
N SER A 112 26.23 -19.37 -0.62
CA SER A 112 25.92 -17.99 -0.34
C SER A 112 27.20 -17.16 -0.41
N GLN A 113 27.04 -15.93 -0.84
CA GLN A 113 28.11 -14.91 -0.84
C GLN A 113 27.49 -13.63 -0.31
N GLY A 114 28.20 -12.97 0.60
CA GLY A 114 27.82 -11.68 1.12
C GLY A 114 29.02 -10.76 1.12
N SER A 115 28.82 -9.51 0.78
CA SER A 115 29.80 -8.46 0.93
C SER A 115 29.15 -7.25 1.58
N GLY A 116 29.84 -6.66 2.54
CA GLY A 116 29.41 -5.43 3.19
C GLY A 116 30.59 -4.47 3.24
N SER A 117 30.32 -3.19 3.04
CA SER A 117 31.29 -2.14 3.29
C SER A 117 30.62 -0.96 4.00
N SER A 118 31.33 -0.39 4.94
CA SER A 118 30.93 0.87 5.56
C SER A 118 32.12 1.80 5.65
N ASP A 119 31.85 3.06 5.46
CA ASP A 119 32.78 4.15 5.73
C ASP A 119 32.05 5.14 6.64
N THR A 120 32.42 5.15 7.91
CA THR A 120 31.86 6.06 8.91
C THR A 120 32.91 7.07 9.31
N ILE A 121 32.50 8.32 9.43
CA ILE A 121 33.42 9.40 9.70
C ILE A 121 33.47 9.79 11.18
N THR A 122 34.61 10.23 11.61
CA THR A 122 34.80 10.89 12.90
C THR A 122 35.27 12.32 12.66
N GLY A 123 34.37 13.28 12.97
CA GLY A 123 34.68 14.70 12.85
C GLY A 123 35.50 15.24 14.03
N THR A 124 36.15 16.37 13.81
CA THR A 124 36.87 17.09 14.89
C THR A 124 35.86 17.63 15.91
N GLN A 125 36.16 17.40 17.19
CA GLN A 125 35.37 17.93 18.32
C GLN A 125 36.19 18.96 19.10
N LEU A 126 35.56 20.08 19.42
CA LEU A 126 36.13 21.14 20.29
C LEU A 126 35.10 21.51 21.35
N SER A 127 35.35 21.14 22.60
CA SER A 127 34.45 21.41 23.73
C SER A 127 35.17 22.25 24.76
N VAL A 128 34.60 23.43 25.10
CA VAL A 128 35.29 24.37 26.01
C VAL A 128 34.32 24.93 27.07
N GLY A 129 34.84 25.06 28.33
CA GLY A 129 34.12 25.70 29.44
C GLY A 129 34.11 27.22 29.35
N GLY A 130 34.94 27.81 28.49
CA GLY A 130 34.99 29.24 28.19
C GLY A 130 34.41 29.57 26.84
N GLY A 131 35.00 30.51 26.14
CA GLY A 131 34.60 30.85 24.75
C GLY A 131 35.59 30.28 23.72
N VAL A 132 35.17 30.28 22.47
CA VAL A 132 36.01 29.89 21.32
C VAL A 132 36.34 31.12 20.50
N ARG A 133 37.64 31.27 20.17
CA ARG A 133 38.08 32.20 19.17
C ARG A 133 38.89 31.49 18.08
N MET A 134 38.43 31.51 16.86
CA MET A 134 39.06 30.92 15.70
C MET A 134 39.24 31.99 14.62
N ALA A 135 40.49 32.22 14.15
CA ALA A 135 40.70 33.24 13.14
C ALA A 135 41.83 32.90 12.18
N THR A 136 41.69 33.33 10.92
CA THR A 136 42.74 33.35 9.89
C THR A 136 42.99 34.82 9.49
N THR A 137 44.25 35.12 9.07
CA THR A 137 44.61 36.47 8.60
C THR A 137 44.68 36.60 7.08
N GLU A 138 44.83 35.50 6.35
CA GLU A 138 44.92 35.46 4.87
C GLU A 138 44.08 34.35 4.23
N GLY A 139 43.77 33.28 4.98
CA GLY A 139 43.17 32.06 4.44
C GLY A 139 41.71 31.83 4.83
N ASN A 140 41.26 30.59 4.57
CA ASN A 140 39.91 30.13 4.79
C ASN A 140 39.78 29.37 6.09
N ILE A 141 38.53 29.20 6.55
CA ILE A 141 38.17 28.23 7.58
C ILE A 141 37.21 27.21 7.00
N SER A 142 37.55 25.92 7.09
CA SER A 142 36.72 24.82 6.59
C SER A 142 36.47 23.82 7.70
N LEU A 143 35.21 23.61 8.04
CA LEU A 143 34.74 22.72 9.09
C LEU A 143 33.83 21.64 8.45
N THR A 144 34.31 20.38 8.46
CA THR A 144 33.57 19.23 7.90
C THR A 144 33.22 18.26 9.02
N ALA A 145 31.93 18.00 9.23
CA ALA A 145 31.40 17.18 10.33
C ALA A 145 32.01 17.57 11.70
N ALA A 146 32.33 18.84 11.88
CA ALA A 146 33.00 19.35 13.07
C ALA A 146 31.96 19.73 14.15
N ASN A 147 32.26 19.38 15.39
CA ASN A 147 31.43 19.74 16.52
C ASN A 147 32.18 20.73 17.43
N ILE A 148 31.75 21.98 17.49
CA ILE A 148 32.30 23.06 18.30
C ILE A 148 31.25 23.47 19.33
N ALA A 149 31.52 23.23 20.61
CA ALA A 149 30.64 23.57 21.70
C ALA A 149 31.38 24.41 22.76
N ALA A 150 30.80 25.56 23.12
CA ALA A 150 31.34 26.47 24.14
C ALA A 150 30.26 26.83 25.16
N GLU A 151 30.68 27.05 26.41
CA GLU A 151 29.76 27.61 27.42
C GLU A 151 29.50 29.10 27.20
N LYS A 152 30.51 29.81 26.65
CA LYS A 152 30.39 31.25 26.34
C LYS A 152 30.35 31.49 24.83
N ASP A 153 30.78 32.69 24.40
CA ASP A 153 30.70 33.07 23.01
C ASP A 153 31.64 32.25 22.10
N VAL A 154 31.13 31.95 20.91
CA VAL A 154 31.91 31.37 19.81
C VAL A 154 32.15 32.46 18.75
N ASN A 155 33.41 32.77 18.50
CA ASN A 155 33.81 33.79 17.52
C ASN A 155 34.70 33.15 16.47
N ILE A 156 34.21 33.00 15.24
CA ILE A 156 34.97 32.42 14.13
C ILE A 156 35.05 33.47 13.00
N ARG A 157 36.31 33.78 12.59
CA ARG A 157 36.58 34.77 11.56
C ARG A 157 37.54 34.24 10.51
N ALA A 158 37.07 34.01 9.29
CA ALA A 158 37.93 33.76 8.14
C ALA A 158 38.28 35.05 7.39
N ALA A 159 39.55 35.23 6.97
CA ALA A 159 39.92 36.30 6.07
C ALA A 159 39.33 36.10 4.66
N GLY A 160 39.24 34.87 4.18
CA GLY A 160 38.58 34.47 2.96
C GLY A 160 37.19 33.79 3.27
N ASP A 161 37.04 32.59 2.80
CA ASP A 161 35.78 31.83 2.96
C ASP A 161 35.68 31.15 4.33
N LEU A 162 34.44 31.08 4.84
CA LEU A 162 34.08 30.23 5.97
C LEU A 162 33.07 29.17 5.53
N ARG A 163 33.51 27.90 5.53
CA ARG A 163 32.70 26.76 5.10
C ARG A 163 32.38 25.84 6.27
N VAL A 164 31.10 25.60 6.53
CA VAL A 164 30.59 24.70 7.56
C VAL A 164 29.76 23.62 6.87
N ARG A 165 30.31 22.43 6.75
CA ARG A 165 29.74 21.37 5.91
C ARG A 165 29.50 20.09 6.70
N SER A 166 28.47 19.33 6.30
CA SER A 166 28.35 17.93 6.69
C SER A 166 29.45 17.08 6.04
N GLY A 167 29.78 15.98 6.68
CA GLY A 167 30.47 14.85 6.08
C GLY A 167 29.49 13.74 5.75
N GLN A 168 29.98 12.63 5.21
CA GLN A 168 29.11 11.53 4.74
C GLN A 168 29.54 10.21 5.37
N ASP A 169 28.56 9.48 5.93
CA ASP A 169 28.66 8.05 6.21
C ASP A 169 28.08 7.28 5.05
N THR A 170 28.75 6.22 4.65
CA THR A 170 28.27 5.33 3.58
C THR A 170 28.24 3.89 4.05
N VAL A 171 27.16 3.18 3.69
CA VAL A 171 27.00 1.75 3.97
C VAL A 171 26.51 1.07 2.71
N SER A 172 27.11 -0.06 2.35
CA SER A 172 26.63 -0.91 1.27
C SER A 172 26.69 -2.38 1.63
N ASN A 173 25.66 -3.12 1.24
CA ASN A 173 25.59 -4.57 1.45
C ASN A 173 25.11 -5.23 0.16
N ALA A 174 25.68 -6.38 -0.16
CA ALA A 174 25.22 -7.22 -1.25
C ALA A 174 25.30 -8.69 -0.84
N ASN A 175 24.20 -9.40 -0.99
CA ASN A 175 24.11 -10.80 -0.66
C ASN A 175 23.55 -11.59 -1.84
N THR A 176 24.10 -12.78 -2.04
CA THR A 176 23.56 -13.74 -3.01
C THR A 176 23.49 -15.12 -2.37
N SER A 177 22.41 -15.84 -2.60
CA SER A 177 22.31 -17.23 -2.20
C SER A 177 21.69 -18.08 -3.33
N ASP A 178 22.24 -19.26 -3.53
CA ASP A 178 21.72 -20.31 -4.45
C ASP A 178 21.66 -21.62 -3.67
N SER A 179 20.46 -22.09 -3.41
CA SER A 179 20.19 -23.34 -2.71
C SER A 179 19.52 -24.32 -3.65
N LYS A 180 20.05 -25.53 -3.72
CA LYS A 180 19.48 -26.66 -4.46
C LYS A 180 19.35 -27.84 -3.53
N ALA A 181 18.16 -28.41 -3.44
CA ALA A 181 17.93 -29.53 -2.56
C ALA A 181 16.94 -30.53 -3.15
N ILE A 182 17.02 -31.75 -2.70
CA ILE A 182 15.98 -32.76 -2.81
C ILE A 182 15.46 -32.97 -1.40
N GLY A 183 14.17 -32.70 -1.19
CA GLY A 183 13.57 -32.76 0.14
C GLY A 183 12.12 -32.38 0.14
N THR A 184 11.55 -32.22 1.35
CA THR A 184 10.20 -31.74 1.54
C THR A 184 10.25 -30.31 2.09
N VAL A 185 9.46 -29.43 1.46
CA VAL A 185 9.27 -28.03 1.85
C VAL A 185 7.79 -27.81 2.12
N GLN A 186 7.47 -27.14 3.20
CA GLN A 186 6.10 -26.66 3.46
C GLN A 186 5.89 -25.37 2.66
N ILE A 187 4.93 -25.41 1.71
CA ILE A 187 4.57 -24.21 0.91
C ILE A 187 3.57 -23.36 1.69
N SER A 188 2.60 -24.01 2.33
CA SER A 188 1.61 -23.37 3.21
C SER A 188 1.17 -24.36 4.28
N ASP A 189 0.29 -23.95 5.19
CA ASP A 189 -0.27 -24.84 6.20
C ASP A 189 -1.02 -26.04 5.62
N THR A 190 -1.49 -25.92 4.39
CA THR A 190 -2.28 -26.92 3.68
C THR A 190 -1.56 -27.56 2.49
N GLU A 191 -0.35 -27.11 2.15
CA GLU A 191 0.39 -27.62 0.98
C GLU A 191 1.85 -27.93 1.33
N LYS A 192 2.30 -29.12 0.98
CA LYS A 192 3.69 -29.58 1.07
C LYS A 192 4.20 -30.01 -0.30
N PHE A 193 5.47 -29.75 -0.50
CA PHE A 193 6.20 -30.18 -1.70
C PHE A 193 7.29 -31.18 -1.31
N SER A 194 7.47 -32.21 -2.11
CA SER A 194 8.57 -33.17 -1.98
C SER A 194 9.21 -33.42 -3.34
N GLY A 195 10.47 -33.07 -3.47
CA GLY A 195 11.18 -33.18 -4.73
C GLY A 195 12.43 -32.34 -4.80
N TRP A 196 12.86 -32.07 -6.02
CA TRP A 196 13.97 -31.17 -6.29
C TRP A 196 13.48 -29.71 -6.30
N HIS A 197 14.19 -28.85 -5.56
CA HIS A 197 13.92 -27.41 -5.55
C HIS A 197 15.22 -26.60 -5.62
N ARG A 198 15.09 -25.41 -6.18
CA ARG A 198 16.15 -24.42 -6.25
C ARG A 198 15.57 -23.07 -5.86
N GLU A 199 16.22 -22.44 -4.91
CA GLU A 199 15.92 -21.09 -4.47
C GLU A 199 17.15 -20.21 -4.70
N GLN A 200 16.96 -19.09 -5.35
CA GLN A 200 17.97 -18.07 -5.55
C GLN A 200 17.48 -16.77 -4.98
N HIS A 201 18.31 -16.14 -4.18
CA HIS A 201 18.06 -14.83 -3.60
C HIS A 201 19.26 -13.94 -3.88
N GLN A 202 18.99 -12.72 -4.27
CA GLN A 202 19.98 -11.66 -4.43
C GLN A 202 19.39 -10.39 -3.85
N ASP A 203 20.13 -9.74 -2.99
CA ASP A 203 19.83 -8.41 -2.48
C ASP A 203 21.08 -7.54 -2.46
N ASP A 204 20.90 -6.28 -2.80
CA ASP A 204 21.89 -5.25 -2.61
C ASP A 204 21.24 -3.98 -2.06
N SER A 205 21.97 -3.27 -1.24
CA SER A 205 21.54 -1.99 -0.68
C SER A 205 22.72 -1.05 -0.51
N ALA A 206 22.49 0.23 -0.72
CA ALA A 206 23.45 1.28 -0.45
C ALA A 206 22.74 2.45 0.21
N GLN A 207 23.41 3.07 1.17
CA GLN A 207 22.91 4.24 1.89
C GLN A 207 24.00 5.26 2.08
N VAL A 208 23.66 6.53 1.87
CA VAL A 208 24.49 7.69 2.20
C VAL A 208 23.73 8.53 3.21
N SER A 209 24.35 8.80 4.36
CA SER A 209 23.80 9.64 5.43
C SER A 209 24.69 10.83 5.69
N GLN A 210 24.10 11.97 6.01
CA GLN A 210 24.86 13.20 6.29
C GLN A 210 25.17 13.33 7.78
N VAL A 211 26.43 13.55 8.12
CA VAL A 211 26.91 13.86 9.48
C VAL A 211 27.16 15.37 9.56
N ALA A 212 26.22 16.08 10.19
CA ALA A 212 26.25 17.53 10.24
C ALA A 212 27.45 18.09 11.02
N SER A 213 28.02 19.20 10.59
CA SER A 213 28.78 20.08 11.49
C SER A 213 27.84 20.79 12.46
N SER A 214 28.28 21.01 13.67
CA SER A 214 27.53 21.72 14.71
C SER A 214 28.40 22.77 15.40
N ILE A 215 27.95 24.03 15.38
CA ILE A 215 28.60 25.12 16.09
C ILE A 215 27.63 25.62 17.15
N GLY A 216 27.97 25.47 18.41
CA GLY A 216 27.07 25.82 19.52
C GLY A 216 27.67 26.65 20.63
N SER A 217 26.85 27.55 21.19
CA SER A 217 27.12 28.25 22.46
C SER A 217 25.99 28.01 23.44
N LEU A 218 26.30 27.45 24.62
CA LEU A 218 25.31 27.06 25.62
C LEU A 218 24.81 28.25 26.48
N GLY A 219 25.61 29.31 26.62
CA GLY A 219 25.25 30.49 27.43
C GLY A 219 25.61 31.84 26.78
N GLY A 220 26.15 31.82 25.59
CA GLY A 220 26.62 33.02 24.85
C GLY A 220 26.01 33.14 23.46
N SER A 221 26.72 33.88 22.62
CA SER A 221 26.38 34.14 21.22
C SER A 221 27.35 33.40 20.30
N VAL A 222 26.93 33.16 19.04
CA VAL A 222 27.77 32.65 17.97
C VAL A 222 27.95 33.77 16.92
N ASN A 223 29.21 34.14 16.67
CA ASN A 223 29.57 35.19 15.70
C ASN A 223 30.45 34.55 14.62
N LEU A 224 29.97 34.50 13.41
CA LEU A 224 30.67 33.94 12.26
C LEU A 224 30.91 35.04 11.21
N THR A 225 32.16 35.24 10.81
CA THR A 225 32.53 36.25 9.84
C THR A 225 33.42 35.64 8.75
N ALA A 226 33.03 35.84 7.49
CA ALA A 226 33.87 35.54 6.34
C ALA A 226 34.20 36.84 5.59
N GLY A 227 35.45 36.97 5.14
CA GLY A 227 35.83 38.08 4.28
C GLY A 227 35.19 38.00 2.90
N ASP A 228 35.09 36.78 2.38
CA ASP A 228 34.46 36.50 1.10
C ASP A 228 33.11 35.81 1.32
N LYS A 229 33.05 34.50 1.27
CA LYS A 229 31.80 33.75 1.26
C LYS A 229 31.60 32.92 2.53
N TYR A 230 30.42 32.98 3.10
CA TYR A 230 29.95 32.02 4.10
C TYR A 230 29.10 30.96 3.43
N THR A 231 29.49 29.68 3.59
CA THR A 231 28.73 28.53 3.09
C THR A 231 28.45 27.57 4.22
N GLN A 232 27.16 27.28 4.46
CA GLN A 232 26.72 26.25 5.40
C GLN A 232 25.93 25.16 4.65
N THR A 233 26.40 23.92 4.75
CA THR A 233 25.75 22.79 4.03
C THR A 233 25.33 21.72 5.03
N ALA A 234 24.02 21.43 5.09
CA ALA A 234 23.43 20.39 5.94
C ALA A 234 24.00 20.38 7.38
N SER A 235 24.12 21.53 7.99
CA SER A 235 24.84 21.75 9.26
C SER A 235 24.06 22.66 10.21
N ASN A 236 24.47 22.75 11.46
CA ASN A 236 23.73 23.42 12.52
C ASN A 236 24.56 24.53 13.16
N VAL A 237 23.93 25.68 13.42
CA VAL A 237 24.48 26.76 14.22
C VAL A 237 23.45 27.12 15.29
N VAL A 238 23.82 27.00 16.57
CA VAL A 238 22.88 27.18 17.69
C VAL A 238 23.49 28.05 18.77
N ALA A 239 22.78 29.09 19.22
CA ALA A 239 23.22 29.91 20.32
C ALA A 239 22.13 30.10 21.37
N ALA A 240 22.52 30.15 22.65
CA ALA A 240 21.59 30.54 23.74
C ALA A 240 21.15 32.00 23.63
N LYS A 241 22.01 32.84 23.05
CA LYS A 241 21.73 34.28 22.79
C LYS A 241 21.64 34.50 21.28
N ASP A 242 22.49 35.33 20.73
CA ASP A 242 22.39 35.77 19.35
C ASP A 242 23.27 34.90 18.43
N VAL A 243 22.81 34.73 17.20
CA VAL A 243 23.64 34.25 16.08
C VAL A 243 23.83 35.39 15.10
N ASN A 244 25.09 35.72 14.82
CA ASN A 244 25.46 36.77 13.87
C ASN A 244 26.37 36.18 12.80
N ILE A 245 25.94 36.22 11.54
CA ILE A 245 26.69 35.76 10.38
C ILE A 245 26.87 36.96 9.43
N THR A 246 28.14 37.28 9.13
CA THR A 246 28.48 38.38 8.23
C THR A 246 29.48 37.91 7.18
N ALA A 247 29.20 38.16 5.90
CA ALA A 247 30.05 37.77 4.78
C ALA A 247 29.85 38.70 3.58
N ALA A 248 30.68 38.61 2.55
CA ALA A 248 30.38 39.25 1.27
C ALA A 248 29.13 38.59 0.62
N GLU A 249 29.00 37.26 0.71
CA GLU A 249 27.89 36.45 0.21
C GLU A 249 27.58 35.34 1.19
N ILE A 250 26.31 34.96 1.36
CA ILE A 250 25.87 33.91 2.28
C ILE A 250 25.08 32.84 1.53
N GLU A 251 25.52 31.58 1.67
CA GLU A 251 24.80 30.40 1.14
C GLU A 251 24.54 29.37 2.23
N LEU A 252 23.27 29.03 2.42
CA LEU A 252 22.83 27.88 3.21
C LEU A 252 22.29 26.81 2.23
N LEU A 253 23.05 25.75 2.03
CA LEU A 253 22.80 24.74 1.01
C LEU A 253 22.38 23.40 1.64
N THR A 254 21.82 22.55 0.82
CA THR A 254 21.49 21.17 1.18
C THR A 254 22.62 20.20 0.83
N ALA A 255 22.62 19.06 1.49
CA ALA A 255 23.33 17.87 1.05
C ALA A 255 22.35 16.67 0.99
N ASP A 256 22.51 15.84 -0.03
CA ASP A 256 21.56 14.74 -0.26
C ASP A 256 21.91 13.50 0.59
N GLU A 257 20.89 12.95 1.23
CA GLU A 257 20.89 11.60 1.76
C GLU A 257 20.26 10.68 0.72
N SER A 258 20.90 9.57 0.43
CA SER A 258 20.41 8.66 -0.60
C SER A 258 20.33 7.23 -0.08
N GLY A 259 19.31 6.52 -0.55
CA GLY A 259 19.13 5.10 -0.34
C GLY A 259 18.84 4.39 -1.66
N HIS A 260 19.38 3.21 -1.81
CA HIS A 260 19.08 2.32 -2.93
C HIS A 260 18.95 0.90 -2.40
N TYR A 261 17.99 0.16 -2.89
CA TYR A 261 17.88 -1.28 -2.68
C TYR A 261 17.46 -1.99 -3.95
N SER A 262 17.96 -3.19 -4.15
CA SER A 262 17.53 -4.10 -5.20
C SER A 262 17.42 -5.51 -4.64
N GLN A 263 16.33 -6.19 -4.91
CA GLN A 263 16.06 -7.55 -4.47
C GLN A 263 15.57 -8.38 -5.64
N SER A 264 16.05 -9.62 -5.75
CA SER A 264 15.58 -10.59 -6.75
C SER A 264 15.51 -11.98 -6.15
N ASP A 265 14.33 -12.57 -6.23
CA ASP A 265 14.06 -13.93 -5.77
C ASP A 265 13.62 -14.81 -6.94
N LYS A 266 14.16 -16.02 -7.01
CA LYS A 266 13.75 -17.03 -7.97
C LYS A 266 13.60 -18.36 -7.28
N ASP A 267 12.44 -18.98 -7.47
CA ASP A 267 12.09 -20.26 -6.89
C ASP A 267 11.64 -21.21 -7.99
N LEU A 268 12.15 -22.44 -7.98
CA LEU A 268 11.76 -23.51 -8.88
C LEU A 268 11.63 -24.82 -8.09
N LYS A 269 10.46 -25.41 -8.13
CA LYS A 269 10.13 -26.69 -7.51
C LYS A 269 9.69 -27.69 -8.55
N ILE A 270 10.28 -28.89 -8.57
CA ILE A 270 9.94 -29.98 -9.48
C ILE A 270 9.82 -31.27 -8.67
N GLY A 271 8.62 -31.82 -8.58
CA GLY A 271 8.37 -33.05 -7.79
C GLY A 271 6.92 -33.26 -7.46
N VAL A 272 6.68 -33.79 -6.26
CA VAL A 272 5.34 -34.12 -5.77
C VAL A 272 4.82 -32.98 -4.91
N PHE A 273 3.62 -32.52 -5.21
CA PHE A 273 2.85 -31.55 -4.41
C PHE A 273 1.72 -32.32 -3.71
N ALA A 274 1.60 -32.15 -2.42
CA ALA A 274 0.53 -32.72 -1.62
C ALA A 274 -0.24 -31.60 -0.92
N ARG A 275 -1.56 -31.53 -1.12
CA ARG A 275 -2.38 -30.47 -0.55
C ARG A 275 -3.70 -30.98 -0.01
N VAL A 276 -4.22 -30.23 0.94
CA VAL A 276 -5.52 -30.47 1.57
C VAL A 276 -6.36 -29.22 1.41
N LYS A 277 -7.60 -29.38 0.98
CA LYS A 277 -8.60 -28.31 0.86
C LYS A 277 -9.84 -28.69 1.66
N SER A 278 -10.42 -27.74 2.35
CA SER A 278 -11.67 -27.93 3.09
C SER A 278 -12.38 -26.59 3.27
N PRO A 279 -13.71 -26.52 3.09
CA PRO A 279 -14.47 -25.30 3.40
C PRO A 279 -14.32 -24.83 4.83
N LEU A 280 -13.98 -25.73 5.76
CA LEU A 280 -13.71 -25.37 7.17
C LEU A 280 -12.40 -24.59 7.33
N ILE A 281 -11.37 -24.93 6.55
CA ILE A 281 -10.10 -24.19 6.53
C ILE A 281 -10.33 -22.82 5.87
N ASP A 282 -11.05 -22.79 4.77
CA ASP A 282 -11.36 -21.55 4.05
C ASP A 282 -12.24 -20.62 4.92
N LEU A 283 -13.16 -21.18 5.71
CA LEU A 283 -13.94 -20.42 6.68
C LEU A 283 -13.05 -19.71 7.70
N ILE A 284 -12.10 -20.44 8.31
CA ILE A 284 -11.17 -19.85 9.30
C ILE A 284 -10.36 -18.73 8.63
N ASN A 285 -9.78 -19.00 7.46
CA ASN A 285 -8.97 -18.05 6.74
C ASN A 285 -9.75 -16.77 6.35
N ASN A 286 -11.00 -16.92 5.92
CA ASN A 286 -11.85 -15.78 5.56
C ASN A 286 -12.32 -14.98 6.79
N VAL A 287 -12.54 -15.62 7.95
CA VAL A 287 -12.83 -14.92 9.21
C VAL A 287 -11.61 -14.10 9.66
N ASP A 288 -10.42 -14.68 9.59
CA ASP A 288 -9.20 -13.98 10.00
C ASP A 288 -8.86 -12.85 9.01
N ALA A 289 -9.05 -13.07 7.70
CA ALA A 289 -8.93 -12.02 6.69
C ALA A 289 -9.93 -10.87 6.92
N ALA A 290 -11.19 -11.18 7.26
CA ALA A 290 -12.18 -10.16 7.57
C ALA A 290 -11.81 -9.32 8.80
N ARG A 291 -11.20 -9.93 9.83
CA ARG A 291 -10.74 -9.20 11.03
C ARG A 291 -9.58 -8.24 10.75
N GLN A 292 -8.78 -8.54 9.73
CA GLN A 292 -7.60 -7.76 9.35
C GLN A 292 -7.87 -6.77 8.22
N SER A 293 -9.08 -6.74 7.69
CA SER A 293 -9.50 -5.91 6.56
C SER A 293 -10.47 -4.83 7.01
N ASP A 294 -10.51 -3.74 6.24
CA ASP A 294 -11.39 -2.61 6.49
C ASP A 294 -12.53 -2.54 5.47
N ASP A 295 -13.61 -1.84 5.84
CA ASP A 295 -14.72 -1.45 4.96
C ASP A 295 -15.30 -2.57 4.08
N ARG A 296 -15.23 -2.40 2.76
CA ARG A 296 -15.82 -3.28 1.75
C ARG A 296 -15.17 -4.65 1.73
N LEU A 297 -13.83 -4.69 1.88
CA LEU A 297 -13.09 -5.94 1.90
C LEU A 297 -13.48 -6.79 3.11
N GLN A 298 -13.63 -6.19 4.28
CA GLN A 298 -14.12 -6.86 5.49
C GLN A 298 -15.49 -7.50 5.25
N LYS A 299 -16.43 -6.75 4.67
CA LYS A 299 -17.77 -7.24 4.35
C LYS A 299 -17.73 -8.43 3.38
N MET A 300 -16.92 -8.33 2.32
CA MET A 300 -16.77 -9.40 1.34
C MET A 300 -16.17 -10.67 1.92
N GLN A 301 -15.14 -10.55 2.72
CA GLN A 301 -14.51 -11.69 3.41
C GLN A 301 -15.48 -12.33 4.42
N GLY A 302 -16.27 -11.52 5.13
CA GLY A 302 -17.33 -12.01 5.98
C GLY A 302 -18.41 -12.79 5.22
N MET A 303 -18.82 -12.32 4.04
CA MET A 303 -19.74 -13.08 3.17
C MET A 303 -19.13 -14.41 2.71
N ALA A 304 -17.88 -14.41 2.32
CA ALA A 304 -17.15 -15.61 1.93
C ALA A 304 -17.05 -16.62 3.08
N ALA A 305 -16.81 -16.14 4.30
CA ALA A 305 -16.86 -16.99 5.50
C ALA A 305 -18.23 -17.62 5.70
N GLY A 306 -19.31 -16.85 5.58
CA GLY A 306 -20.69 -17.37 5.63
C GLY A 306 -20.97 -18.42 4.55
N ALA A 307 -20.49 -18.20 3.34
CA ALA A 307 -20.59 -19.14 2.24
C ALA A 307 -19.85 -20.47 2.55
N ASN A 308 -18.63 -20.39 3.07
CA ASN A 308 -17.89 -21.58 3.45
C ASN A 308 -18.53 -22.36 4.62
N ALA A 309 -19.14 -21.66 5.57
CA ALA A 309 -19.93 -22.30 6.63
C ALA A 309 -21.10 -23.12 6.06
N TYR A 310 -21.82 -22.55 5.09
CA TYR A 310 -22.89 -23.28 4.38
C TYR A 310 -22.33 -24.51 3.64
N GLN A 311 -21.24 -24.35 2.87
CA GLN A 311 -20.61 -25.46 2.14
C GLN A 311 -20.21 -26.60 3.06
N ALA A 312 -19.60 -26.30 4.21
CA ALA A 312 -19.25 -27.30 5.20
C ALA A 312 -20.48 -27.99 5.79
N ALA A 313 -21.52 -27.24 6.15
CA ALA A 313 -22.77 -27.78 6.69
C ALA A 313 -23.50 -28.67 5.69
N SER A 314 -23.58 -28.26 4.42
CA SER A 314 -24.18 -29.05 3.35
C SER A 314 -23.42 -30.35 3.10
N ALA A 315 -22.06 -30.31 3.08
CA ALA A 315 -21.24 -31.51 2.92
C ALA A 315 -21.39 -32.50 4.11
N ILE A 316 -21.46 -32.01 5.34
CA ILE A 316 -21.72 -32.84 6.54
C ILE A 316 -23.13 -33.45 6.45
N SER A 317 -24.15 -32.69 6.02
CA SER A 317 -25.49 -33.18 5.81
C SER A 317 -25.55 -34.31 4.78
N ALA A 318 -24.80 -34.14 3.67
CA ALA A 318 -24.68 -35.16 2.63
C ALA A 318 -24.06 -36.47 3.17
N LEU A 319 -22.99 -36.40 3.96
CA LEU A 319 -22.34 -37.55 4.58
C LEU A 319 -23.24 -38.29 5.57
N SER A 320 -24.16 -37.57 6.22
CA SER A 320 -25.13 -38.17 7.18
C SER A 320 -26.40 -38.73 6.49
N GLY A 321 -26.46 -38.70 5.14
CA GLY A 321 -27.60 -39.21 4.38
C GLY A 321 -28.85 -38.32 4.43
N ARG A 322 -28.75 -37.12 5.01
CA ARG A 322 -29.88 -36.17 5.16
C ARG A 322 -30.13 -35.26 3.94
N GLY A 323 -29.35 -35.43 2.91
CA GLY A 323 -29.33 -34.53 1.74
C GLY A 323 -28.26 -33.46 1.87
N GLY A 324 -27.96 -32.78 0.77
CA GLY A 324 -26.91 -31.78 0.64
C GLY A 324 -25.91 -32.17 -0.43
N SER A 325 -25.09 -31.23 -0.84
CA SER A 325 -24.07 -31.38 -1.86
C SER A 325 -22.72 -30.82 -1.36
N GLY A 326 -21.68 -30.95 -2.17
CA GLY A 326 -20.39 -30.36 -1.87
C GLY A 326 -19.39 -31.31 -1.22
N GLU A 327 -18.21 -30.78 -0.99
CA GLU A 327 -17.04 -31.53 -0.51
C GLU A 327 -16.68 -30.98 0.89
N LEU A 328 -16.50 -31.90 1.85
CA LEU A 328 -16.01 -31.54 3.18
C LEU A 328 -14.49 -31.48 3.24
N PHE A 329 -13.85 -32.38 2.50
CA PHE A 329 -12.42 -32.57 2.54
C PHE A 329 -11.93 -33.08 1.18
N ARG A 330 -10.84 -32.50 0.69
CA ARG A 330 -10.14 -32.93 -0.52
C ARG A 330 -8.66 -33.03 -0.22
N ALA A 331 -8.06 -34.20 -0.47
CA ALA A 331 -6.63 -34.40 -0.42
C ALA A 331 -6.12 -34.76 -1.80
N GLU A 332 -5.07 -34.09 -2.24
CA GLU A 332 -4.48 -34.21 -3.56
C GLU A 332 -2.98 -34.48 -3.45
N ALA A 333 -2.46 -35.33 -4.36
CA ALA A 333 -1.04 -35.50 -4.58
C ALA A 333 -0.76 -35.54 -6.08
N GLY A 334 0.06 -34.66 -6.55
CA GLY A 334 0.41 -34.56 -7.98
C GLY A 334 1.89 -34.38 -8.21
N ILE A 335 2.33 -34.68 -9.41
CA ILE A 335 3.70 -34.46 -9.88
C ILE A 335 3.67 -33.29 -10.84
N GLY A 336 4.57 -32.34 -10.66
CA GLY A 336 4.59 -31.16 -11.48
C GLY A 336 5.78 -30.26 -11.21
N PHE A 337 5.65 -29.02 -11.68
CA PHE A 337 6.59 -27.96 -11.39
C PHE A 337 5.86 -26.68 -11.01
N LYS A 338 6.49 -25.87 -10.15
CA LYS A 338 6.09 -24.50 -9.85
C LYS A 338 7.33 -23.60 -9.88
N THR A 339 7.20 -22.44 -10.48
CA THR A 339 8.22 -21.40 -10.46
C THR A 339 7.61 -20.08 -10.02
N ALA A 340 8.35 -19.33 -9.22
CA ALA A 340 8.03 -17.97 -8.84
C ALA A 340 9.28 -17.11 -8.95
N ASN A 341 9.16 -15.94 -9.56
CA ASN A 341 10.22 -14.97 -9.65
C ASN A 341 9.68 -13.62 -9.18
N SER A 342 10.45 -12.91 -8.38
CA SER A 342 10.15 -11.55 -7.98
C SER A 342 11.39 -10.68 -8.06
N SER A 343 11.20 -9.42 -8.36
CA SER A 343 12.23 -8.40 -8.23
C SER A 343 11.60 -7.12 -7.68
N ALA A 344 12.34 -6.42 -6.86
CA ALA A 344 11.99 -5.11 -6.33
C ALA A 344 13.22 -4.22 -6.33
N ASP A 345 13.09 -3.01 -6.84
CA ASP A 345 14.13 -2.00 -6.87
C ASP A 345 13.55 -0.70 -6.29
N GLY A 346 14.28 -0.05 -5.41
CA GLY A 346 13.87 1.24 -4.86
C GLY A 346 15.04 2.19 -4.74
N SER A 347 14.75 3.48 -4.91
CA SER A 347 15.71 4.56 -4.71
C SER A 347 15.04 5.72 -3.98
N SER A 348 15.77 6.32 -3.06
CA SER A 348 15.38 7.53 -2.37
C SER A 348 16.52 8.54 -2.38
N MET A 349 16.18 9.80 -2.56
CA MET A 349 17.09 10.92 -2.42
C MET A 349 16.33 12.02 -1.67
N VAL A 350 16.84 12.38 -0.51
CA VAL A 350 16.23 13.39 0.36
C VAL A 350 17.26 14.45 0.67
N SER A 351 16.99 15.69 0.28
CA SER A 351 17.83 16.81 0.66
C SER A 351 17.76 17.06 2.16
N ARG A 352 18.89 17.27 2.78
CA ARG A 352 19.02 17.70 4.17
C ARG A 352 19.49 19.14 4.22
N GLY A 353 18.69 20.01 4.81
CA GLY A 353 18.99 21.43 4.93
C GLY A 353 19.82 21.78 6.16
N SER A 354 20.03 23.08 6.34
CA SER A 354 20.78 23.65 7.46
C SER A 354 19.85 24.28 8.50
N THR A 355 20.26 24.25 9.76
CA THR A 355 19.57 24.93 10.87
C THR A 355 20.40 26.06 11.44
N ILE A 356 19.77 27.24 11.68
CA ILE A 356 20.32 28.34 12.47
C ILE A 356 19.31 28.72 13.54
N GLN A 357 19.71 28.62 14.79
CA GLN A 357 18.82 28.91 15.91
C GLN A 357 19.51 29.80 16.94
N GLY A 358 18.86 30.93 17.27
CA GLY A 358 19.26 31.83 18.35
C GLY A 358 18.18 31.99 19.38
N GLY A 359 18.52 31.87 20.67
CA GLY A 359 17.57 32.20 21.76
C GLY A 359 17.24 33.71 21.85
N GLY A 360 18.14 34.57 21.32
CA GLY A 360 17.96 36.00 21.10
C GLY A 360 17.66 36.35 19.66
N ASN A 361 18.53 37.09 19.01
CA ASN A 361 18.42 37.49 17.62
C ASN A 361 19.21 36.55 16.71
N VAL A 362 18.77 36.41 15.49
CA VAL A 362 19.52 35.77 14.39
C VAL A 362 19.69 36.78 13.25
N ASN A 363 20.93 37.15 12.97
CA ASN A 363 21.27 38.17 11.99
C ASN A 363 22.19 37.55 10.90
N LEU A 364 21.72 37.59 9.67
CA LEU A 364 22.50 37.23 8.48
C LEU A 364 22.68 38.53 7.66
N THR A 365 23.93 38.93 7.44
CA THR A 365 24.25 40.14 6.70
C THR A 365 25.22 39.83 5.58
N SER A 366 24.81 39.97 4.32
CA SER A 366 25.70 39.96 3.18
C SER A 366 26.05 41.40 2.81
N THR A 367 27.33 41.66 2.55
CA THR A 367 27.84 43.01 2.37
C THR A 367 28.07 43.40 0.91
N GLN A 368 28.05 42.43 -0.01
CA GLN A 368 28.30 42.66 -1.44
C GLN A 368 27.37 41.86 -2.36
N GLY A 369 27.01 40.64 -2.00
CA GLY A 369 26.21 39.68 -2.79
C GLY A 369 24.95 39.25 -2.10
N ASP A 370 24.51 38.04 -2.43
CA ASP A 370 23.22 37.51 -2.09
C ASP A 370 23.20 36.79 -0.75
N ILE A 371 22.00 36.57 -0.25
CA ILE A 371 21.66 35.56 0.76
C ILE A 371 20.81 34.48 0.10
N HIS A 372 21.40 33.31 -0.11
CA HIS A 372 20.72 32.17 -0.71
C HIS A 372 20.54 31.07 0.33
N VAL A 373 19.30 30.63 0.55
CA VAL A 373 18.92 29.58 1.53
C VAL A 373 18.08 28.51 0.84
N VAL A 374 18.54 27.26 0.90
CA VAL A 374 17.81 26.11 0.40
C VAL A 374 17.47 25.20 1.58
N GLN A 375 16.19 24.96 1.83
CA GLN A 375 15.68 24.11 2.93
C GLN A 375 16.29 24.51 4.30
N GLY A 376 16.39 25.81 4.54
CA GLY A 376 16.89 26.36 5.79
C GLY A 376 15.82 26.34 6.87
N ASN A 377 16.21 26.02 8.12
CA ASN A 377 15.39 26.23 9.29
C ASN A 377 16.03 27.33 10.15
N LEU A 378 15.53 28.55 10.03
CA LEU A 378 16.04 29.72 10.71
C LEU A 378 15.06 30.16 11.81
N SER A 379 15.52 30.17 13.06
CA SER A 379 14.67 30.46 14.22
C SER A 379 15.34 31.42 15.17
N ALA A 380 14.66 32.51 15.52
CA ALA A 380 15.08 33.48 16.51
C ALA A 380 14.05 33.58 17.65
N GLY A 381 14.55 33.67 18.89
CA GLY A 381 13.69 33.96 20.03
C GLY A 381 13.08 35.37 19.97
N ASN A 382 13.82 36.32 19.40
CA ASN A 382 13.36 37.72 19.23
C ASN A 382 13.26 38.07 17.74
N THR A 383 14.33 38.56 17.13
CA THR A 383 14.34 39.04 15.75
C THR A 383 15.19 38.19 14.86
N LEU A 384 14.61 37.71 13.74
CA LEU A 384 15.32 37.10 12.64
C LEU A 384 15.50 38.15 11.56
N SER A 385 16.75 38.51 11.24
CA SER A 385 17.07 39.54 10.25
C SER A 385 17.95 38.95 9.13
N LEU A 386 17.53 39.12 7.89
CA LEU A 386 18.31 38.89 6.69
C LEU A 386 18.48 40.23 5.98
N ASP A 387 19.73 40.74 5.90
CA ASP A 387 20.10 42.01 5.26
C ASP A 387 21.08 41.72 4.12
N SER A 388 20.63 41.85 2.88
CA SER A 388 21.39 41.51 1.69
C SER A 388 21.72 42.76 0.86
N ALA A 389 22.99 42.91 0.49
CA ALA A 389 23.42 43.90 -0.50
C ALA A 389 23.04 43.53 -1.96
N GLY A 390 22.68 42.30 -2.19
CA GLY A 390 22.12 41.75 -3.43
C GLY A 390 20.69 41.25 -3.25
N ASP A 391 20.44 40.01 -3.65
CA ASP A 391 19.14 39.35 -3.57
C ASP A 391 19.02 38.53 -2.28
N ILE A 392 17.76 38.24 -1.89
CA ILE A 392 17.41 37.19 -0.91
C ILE A 392 16.65 36.11 -1.65
N LEU A 393 17.21 34.89 -1.69
CA LEU A 393 16.59 33.73 -2.32
C LEU A 393 16.37 32.63 -1.29
N LEU A 394 15.10 32.33 -0.98
CA LEU A 394 14.69 31.30 -0.05
C LEU A 394 13.97 30.19 -0.83
N GLU A 395 14.55 28.99 -0.90
CA GLU A 395 14.06 27.89 -1.69
C GLU A 395 13.79 26.64 -0.87
N ALA A 396 12.90 25.79 -1.36
CA ALA A 396 12.67 24.46 -0.79
C ALA A 396 13.74 23.47 -1.20
N GLY A 397 14.02 22.51 -0.32
CA GLY A 397 14.73 21.29 -0.66
C GLY A 397 13.83 20.29 -1.35
N LYS A 398 14.43 19.31 -2.04
CA LYS A 398 13.72 18.29 -2.82
C LYS A 398 13.92 16.90 -2.22
N ALA A 399 12.85 16.13 -2.15
CA ALA A 399 12.91 14.70 -1.93
C ALA A 399 12.32 13.95 -3.13
N HIS A 400 12.98 12.88 -3.54
CA HIS A 400 12.56 12.00 -4.63
C HIS A 400 12.59 10.56 -4.14
N VAL A 401 11.49 9.83 -4.34
CA VAL A 401 11.37 8.40 -4.00
C VAL A 401 10.79 7.68 -5.20
N ALA A 402 11.43 6.59 -5.61
CA ALA A 402 10.98 5.75 -6.70
C ALA A 402 11.09 4.27 -6.31
N ASP A 403 9.98 3.53 -6.45
CA ASP A 403 9.91 2.10 -6.20
C ASP A 403 9.37 1.38 -7.42
N ARG A 404 9.95 0.21 -7.71
CA ARG A 404 9.55 -0.65 -8.81
C ARG A 404 9.53 -2.09 -8.36
N SER A 405 8.46 -2.80 -8.67
CA SER A 405 8.37 -4.24 -8.42
C SER A 405 7.81 -4.99 -9.60
N LYS A 406 8.25 -6.22 -9.75
CA LYS A 406 7.78 -7.14 -10.78
C LYS A 406 7.77 -8.55 -10.22
N SER A 407 6.69 -9.30 -10.47
CA SER A 407 6.66 -10.72 -10.17
C SER A 407 6.06 -11.53 -11.31
N SER A 408 6.43 -12.80 -11.37
CA SER A 408 5.85 -13.77 -12.29
C SER A 408 5.86 -15.16 -11.66
N ASN A 409 4.83 -15.94 -11.94
CA ASN A 409 4.71 -17.32 -11.51
C ASN A 409 4.16 -18.18 -12.61
N ALA A 410 4.56 -19.44 -12.63
CA ALA A 410 4.00 -20.46 -13.52
C ALA A 410 4.06 -21.83 -12.85
N GLY A 411 3.10 -22.69 -13.17
CA GLY A 411 3.08 -24.05 -12.66
C GLY A 411 2.22 -24.97 -13.50
N ALA A 412 2.58 -26.24 -13.51
CA ALA A 412 1.76 -27.29 -14.07
C ALA A 412 1.91 -28.57 -13.23
N GLU A 413 0.82 -29.28 -13.06
CA GLU A 413 0.73 -30.45 -12.19
C GLU A 413 -0.28 -31.47 -12.73
N VAL A 414 0.07 -32.73 -12.62
CA VAL A 414 -0.82 -33.87 -12.90
C VAL A 414 -0.84 -34.77 -11.66
N GLY A 415 -2.01 -35.16 -11.20
CA GLY A 415 -2.10 -35.89 -9.93
C GLY A 415 -3.37 -36.70 -9.74
N VAL A 416 -3.45 -37.24 -8.55
CA VAL A 416 -4.60 -38.00 -8.05
C VAL A 416 -5.12 -37.32 -6.78
N GLY A 417 -6.40 -37.42 -6.56
CA GLY A 417 -7.00 -36.88 -5.35
C GLY A 417 -8.09 -37.80 -4.81
N VAL A 418 -8.38 -37.62 -3.53
CA VAL A 418 -9.52 -38.21 -2.83
C VAL A 418 -10.40 -37.08 -2.36
N VAL A 419 -11.67 -37.21 -2.62
CA VAL A 419 -12.69 -36.31 -2.13
C VAL A 419 -13.60 -37.02 -1.16
N VAL A 420 -13.96 -36.37 -0.07
CA VAL A 420 -14.93 -36.81 0.93
C VAL A 420 -16.04 -35.79 1.02
N GLY A 421 -17.26 -36.19 0.76
CA GLY A 421 -18.43 -35.31 0.74
C GLY A 421 -19.65 -36.02 0.13
N ALA A 422 -20.49 -35.27 -0.54
CA ALA A 422 -21.67 -35.82 -1.23
C ALA A 422 -21.30 -36.88 -2.28
N GLN A 423 -20.14 -36.72 -2.90
CA GLN A 423 -19.55 -37.68 -3.80
C GLN A 423 -18.16 -38.05 -3.27
N THR A 424 -18.11 -39.13 -2.49
CA THR A 424 -16.83 -39.68 -2.00
C THR A 424 -16.21 -40.55 -3.07
N GLY A 425 -14.95 -40.28 -3.45
CA GLY A 425 -14.30 -41.03 -4.49
C GLY A 425 -12.87 -40.60 -4.81
N VAL A 426 -12.25 -41.29 -5.75
CA VAL A 426 -10.90 -41.00 -6.27
C VAL A 426 -11.02 -40.39 -7.66
N TYR A 427 -10.17 -39.41 -7.95
CA TYR A 427 -10.12 -38.77 -9.27
C TYR A 427 -8.66 -38.50 -9.70
N VAL A 428 -8.46 -38.27 -10.97
CA VAL A 428 -7.23 -37.75 -11.54
C VAL A 428 -7.45 -36.31 -11.99
N TYR A 429 -6.40 -35.50 -11.94
CA TYR A 429 -6.46 -34.13 -12.39
C TYR A 429 -5.18 -33.72 -13.13
N ALA A 430 -5.32 -32.68 -13.95
CA ALA A 430 -4.21 -31.91 -14.51
C ALA A 430 -4.55 -30.42 -14.36
N GLU A 431 -3.60 -29.62 -13.94
CA GLU A 431 -3.77 -28.16 -13.81
C GLU A 431 -2.53 -27.41 -14.29
N ALA A 432 -2.74 -26.19 -14.80
CA ALA A 432 -1.66 -25.27 -15.15
C ALA A 432 -2.11 -23.83 -14.88
N SER A 433 -1.15 -22.99 -14.50
CA SER A 433 -1.39 -21.56 -14.30
C SER A 433 -0.16 -20.74 -14.60
N VAL A 434 -0.39 -19.48 -15.04
CA VAL A 434 0.63 -18.46 -15.25
C VAL A 434 0.10 -17.13 -14.72
N GLY A 435 0.95 -16.39 -14.03
CA GLY A 435 0.62 -15.07 -13.52
C GLY A 435 1.78 -14.10 -13.61
N SER A 436 1.47 -12.81 -13.65
CA SER A 436 2.46 -11.74 -13.59
C SER A 436 1.90 -10.50 -12.92
N SER A 437 2.77 -9.77 -12.21
CA SER A 437 2.43 -8.44 -11.70
C SER A 437 3.59 -7.46 -11.90
N LYS A 438 3.25 -6.18 -11.96
CA LYS A 438 4.20 -5.08 -12.05
C LYS A 438 3.61 -3.87 -11.32
N ALA A 439 4.42 -3.22 -10.47
CA ALA A 439 4.06 -1.96 -9.86
C ALA A 439 5.24 -0.99 -9.92
N ASN A 440 4.92 0.29 -10.11
CA ASN A 440 5.86 1.39 -10.07
C ASN A 440 5.22 2.54 -9.29
N SER A 441 6.01 3.21 -8.48
CA SER A 441 5.67 4.51 -7.90
C SER A 441 6.83 5.48 -8.03
N ASP A 442 6.54 6.74 -8.24
CA ASP A 442 7.50 7.83 -8.33
C ASP A 442 6.91 9.06 -7.65
N SER A 443 7.66 9.69 -6.76
CA SER A 443 7.21 10.89 -6.07
C SER A 443 8.33 11.90 -5.92
N ASN A 444 7.97 13.17 -6.13
CA ASN A 444 8.82 14.33 -5.90
C ASN A 444 8.09 15.25 -4.94
N THR A 445 8.68 15.51 -3.78
CA THR A 445 8.10 16.37 -2.75
C THR A 445 9.04 17.50 -2.38
N TRP A 446 8.49 18.62 -1.92
CA TRP A 446 9.24 19.79 -1.53
C TRP A 446 9.20 19.99 -0.02
N GLN A 447 10.33 20.37 0.55
CA GLN A 447 10.47 20.71 1.96
C GLN A 447 10.82 22.19 2.08
N ASN A 448 9.87 22.98 2.55
CA ASN A 448 9.99 24.43 2.58
C ASN A 448 11.14 24.92 3.48
N THR A 449 11.79 26.00 3.09
CA THR A 449 12.57 26.84 3.99
C THR A 449 11.64 27.50 4.99
N THR A 450 12.00 27.47 6.27
CA THR A 450 11.18 28.04 7.36
C THR A 450 11.93 29.13 8.12
N LEU A 451 11.28 30.26 8.28
CA LEU A 451 11.73 31.37 9.07
C LEU A 451 10.75 31.62 10.22
N THR A 452 11.25 31.63 11.45
CA THR A 452 10.42 31.86 12.65
C THR A 452 11.05 32.85 13.61
N GLY A 453 10.24 33.70 14.22
CA GLY A 453 10.70 34.68 15.22
C GLY A 453 9.54 35.44 15.83
N GLN A 454 9.80 36.30 16.83
CA GLN A 454 8.83 37.34 17.24
C GLN A 454 8.71 38.38 16.13
N ASN A 455 9.84 38.81 15.58
CA ASN A 455 9.92 39.70 14.44
C ASN A 455 10.79 39.09 13.36
N ILE A 456 10.42 39.26 12.08
CA ILE A 456 11.22 38.94 10.94
C ILE A 456 11.47 40.18 10.10
N SER A 457 12.71 40.42 9.72
CA SER A 457 13.10 41.50 8.85
C SER A 457 13.86 40.92 7.63
N LEU A 458 13.32 41.12 6.45
CA LEU A 458 13.94 40.79 5.18
C LEU A 458 14.27 42.08 4.42
N LYS A 459 15.53 42.35 4.21
CA LYS A 459 15.96 43.55 3.49
C LYS A 459 16.92 43.12 2.36
N ALA A 460 16.56 43.43 1.12
CA ALA A 460 17.36 43.21 -0.09
C ALA A 460 17.46 44.49 -0.90
N GLU A 461 18.67 44.83 -1.33
CA GLU A 461 18.85 45.93 -2.33
C GLU A 461 18.33 45.48 -3.73
N GLY A 462 18.39 44.18 -4.04
CA GLY A 462 17.85 43.53 -5.23
C GLY A 462 16.46 42.95 -5.01
N ASP A 463 16.27 41.70 -5.47
CA ASP A 463 15.03 40.94 -5.39
C ASP A 463 14.92 40.09 -4.08
N THR A 464 13.70 39.84 -3.66
CA THR A 464 13.41 38.85 -2.60
C THR A 464 12.48 37.77 -3.13
N THR A 465 12.96 36.51 -3.12
CA THR A 465 12.19 35.33 -3.60
C THR A 465 11.97 34.33 -2.48
N LEU A 466 10.71 34.00 -2.23
CA LEU A 466 10.28 32.89 -1.38
C LEU A 466 9.67 31.80 -2.27
N ARG A 467 10.45 30.82 -2.67
CA ARG A 467 10.01 29.72 -3.53
C ARG A 467 10.00 28.41 -2.76
N GLY A 468 8.84 28.02 -2.25
CA GLY A 468 8.77 26.95 -1.23
C GLY A 468 9.40 27.44 0.09
N ALA A 469 8.93 28.57 0.61
CA ALA A 469 9.43 29.14 1.84
C ALA A 469 8.31 29.81 2.64
N THR A 470 8.41 29.75 3.96
CA THR A 470 7.46 30.35 4.90
C THR A 470 8.18 31.22 5.93
N ALA A 471 7.66 32.40 6.17
CA ALA A 471 8.05 33.27 7.27
C ALA A 471 6.86 33.46 8.23
N THR A 472 7.05 33.11 9.50
CA THR A 472 6.00 33.16 10.53
C THR A 472 6.51 33.96 11.74
N ALA A 473 5.86 35.10 12.05
CA ALA A 473 6.23 35.94 13.16
C ALA A 473 5.04 36.77 13.63
N ASP A 474 5.15 37.46 14.79
CA ASP A 474 4.15 38.44 15.16
C ASP A 474 4.19 39.65 14.22
N ARG A 475 5.38 40.13 13.89
CA ARG A 475 5.61 41.23 12.91
C ARG A 475 6.60 40.78 11.83
N ILE A 476 6.27 41.11 10.56
CA ILE A 476 7.14 40.83 9.42
C ILE A 476 7.38 42.10 8.60
N ASP A 477 8.61 42.54 8.54
CA ASP A 477 9.06 43.66 7.75
C ASP A 477 9.82 43.16 6.51
N VAL A 478 9.41 43.56 5.31
CA VAL A 478 10.07 43.23 4.05
C VAL A 478 10.36 44.50 3.26
N LYS A 479 11.62 44.73 2.96
CA LYS A 479 12.03 45.80 2.09
C LYS A 479 12.88 45.28 0.94
N THR A 480 12.34 45.39 -0.26
CA THR A 480 12.96 44.85 -1.49
C THR A 480 13.10 45.95 -2.50
N GLY A 481 14.32 46.19 -2.99
CA GLY A 481 14.56 47.23 -4.02
C GLY A 481 13.95 46.88 -5.37
N GLY A 482 13.88 45.60 -5.69
CA GLY A 482 13.29 45.02 -6.89
C GLY A 482 11.94 44.34 -6.66
N THR A 483 11.86 43.07 -7.04
CA THR A 483 10.64 42.25 -6.97
C THR A 483 10.60 41.40 -5.72
N LEU A 484 9.47 41.39 -5.03
CA LEU A 484 9.13 40.35 -4.04
C LEU A 484 8.30 39.25 -4.73
N THR A 485 8.88 38.07 -4.89
CA THR A 485 8.18 36.89 -5.43
C THR A 485 7.91 35.88 -4.33
N ILE A 486 6.64 35.44 -4.21
CA ILE A 486 6.24 34.36 -3.29
C ILE A 486 5.56 33.29 -4.11
N GLU A 487 6.21 32.11 -4.23
CA GLU A 487 5.77 30.99 -5.04
C GLU A 487 5.63 29.72 -4.19
N SER A 488 4.46 29.13 -4.20
CA SER A 488 4.23 27.80 -3.62
C SER A 488 4.62 26.71 -4.62
N LEU A 489 5.19 25.61 -4.14
CA LEU A 489 5.62 24.50 -4.97
C LEU A 489 4.65 23.32 -4.84
N GLN A 490 4.38 22.67 -5.97
CA GLN A 490 3.52 21.50 -6.02
C GLN A 490 4.35 20.21 -5.95
N ASP A 491 3.97 19.31 -5.04
CA ASP A 491 4.44 17.95 -5.01
C ASP A 491 3.82 17.18 -6.18
N ILE A 492 4.56 16.23 -6.74
CA ILE A 492 4.10 15.39 -7.85
C ILE A 492 4.34 13.95 -7.46
N ALA A 493 3.29 13.11 -7.62
CA ALA A 493 3.42 11.67 -7.45
C ALA A 493 2.63 10.93 -8.53
N GLU A 494 3.20 9.84 -9.01
CA GLU A 494 2.58 8.91 -9.95
C GLU A 494 2.69 7.50 -9.41
N SER A 495 1.62 6.72 -9.53
CA SER A 495 1.63 5.31 -9.17
C SER A 495 0.94 4.48 -10.23
N MET A 496 1.44 3.27 -10.48
CA MET A 496 0.86 2.33 -11.41
C MET A 496 1.07 0.91 -10.91
N SER A 497 0.01 0.10 -10.98
CA SER A 497 0.09 -1.34 -10.72
C SER A 497 -0.70 -2.10 -11.77
N ARG A 498 -0.19 -3.25 -12.19
CA ARG A 498 -0.85 -4.16 -13.13
C ARG A 498 -0.62 -5.59 -12.70
N ASN A 499 -1.64 -6.41 -12.85
CA ASN A 499 -1.54 -7.85 -12.65
C ASN A 499 -2.34 -8.61 -13.70
N SER A 500 -1.96 -9.87 -13.93
CA SER A 500 -2.69 -10.79 -14.77
C SER A 500 -2.44 -12.22 -14.32
N GLN A 501 -3.47 -13.06 -14.41
CA GLN A 501 -3.38 -14.48 -14.10
C GLN A 501 -4.28 -15.27 -15.04
N VAL A 502 -3.77 -16.40 -15.53
CA VAL A 502 -4.51 -17.35 -16.37
C VAL A 502 -4.23 -18.75 -15.84
N GLY A 503 -5.25 -19.60 -15.76
CA GLY A 503 -5.10 -20.97 -15.33
C GLY A 503 -6.23 -21.86 -15.81
N GLY A 504 -6.01 -23.14 -15.71
CA GLY A 504 -7.03 -24.15 -16.05
C GLY A 504 -6.78 -25.47 -15.36
N ARG A 505 -7.84 -26.22 -15.17
CA ARG A 505 -7.83 -27.53 -14.53
C ARG A 505 -8.79 -28.49 -15.24
N VAL A 506 -8.34 -29.70 -15.45
CA VAL A 506 -9.18 -30.82 -15.89
C VAL A 506 -9.18 -31.88 -14.79
N GLN A 507 -10.33 -32.42 -14.49
CA GLN A 507 -10.52 -33.46 -13.48
C GLN A 507 -11.45 -34.54 -13.98
N VAL A 508 -11.08 -35.80 -13.70
CA VAL A 508 -11.87 -37.00 -14.06
C VAL A 508 -12.01 -37.86 -12.82
N ALA A 509 -13.23 -38.02 -12.36
CA ALA A 509 -13.60 -38.97 -11.30
C ALA A 509 -14.00 -40.33 -11.89
N PHE A 510 -13.32 -41.39 -11.44
CA PHE A 510 -13.49 -42.72 -11.99
C PHE A 510 -14.95 -43.19 -11.86
N GLY A 511 -15.56 -43.47 -13.04
CA GLY A 511 -16.89 -44.05 -13.16
C GLY A 511 -18.05 -43.04 -12.95
N ASN A 512 -17.80 -41.76 -12.64
CA ASN A 512 -18.86 -40.83 -12.25
C ASN A 512 -18.93 -39.53 -13.08
N ALA A 513 -17.88 -38.74 -13.10
CA ALA A 513 -17.93 -37.38 -13.67
C ALA A 513 -16.60 -36.86 -14.16
N TRP A 514 -16.65 -35.92 -15.07
CA TRP A 514 -15.47 -35.11 -15.48
C TRP A 514 -15.80 -33.62 -15.38
N ASN A 515 -14.77 -32.79 -15.18
CA ASN A 515 -14.88 -31.38 -15.37
C ASN A 515 -13.60 -30.81 -15.98
N ALA A 516 -13.74 -29.71 -16.70
CA ALA A 516 -12.64 -28.93 -17.24
C ALA A 516 -12.98 -27.45 -17.03
N ASP A 517 -12.13 -26.75 -16.29
CA ASP A 517 -12.36 -25.37 -15.90
C ASP A 517 -11.14 -24.51 -16.26
N GLY A 518 -11.39 -23.29 -16.69
CA GLY A 518 -10.36 -22.28 -16.96
C GLY A 518 -10.75 -20.93 -16.41
N TYR A 519 -9.78 -20.12 -16.08
CA TYR A 519 -9.99 -18.76 -15.63
C TYR A 519 -8.92 -17.83 -16.17
N ALA A 520 -9.28 -16.57 -16.33
CA ALA A 520 -8.38 -15.47 -16.60
C ALA A 520 -8.78 -14.27 -15.76
N SER A 521 -7.83 -13.57 -15.21
CA SER A 521 -8.05 -12.32 -14.49
C SER A 521 -6.98 -11.30 -14.85
N ALA A 522 -7.36 -10.03 -14.85
CA ALA A 522 -6.44 -8.91 -15.04
C ALA A 522 -6.91 -7.72 -14.23
N GLY A 523 -5.94 -6.90 -13.81
CA GLY A 523 -6.21 -5.67 -13.09
C GLY A 523 -5.17 -4.60 -13.43
N LYS A 524 -5.60 -3.35 -13.33
CA LYS A 524 -4.78 -2.15 -13.52
C LYS A 524 -5.21 -1.09 -12.53
N ALA A 525 -4.25 -0.47 -11.86
CA ALA A 525 -4.46 0.74 -11.07
C ALA A 525 -3.45 1.81 -11.48
N GLU A 526 -3.90 3.03 -11.55
CA GLU A 526 -3.08 4.20 -11.87
C GLU A 526 -3.54 5.36 -10.99
N GLY A 527 -2.61 6.22 -10.61
CA GLY A 527 -2.92 7.42 -9.86
C GLY A 527 -1.91 8.52 -10.14
N ASN A 528 -2.40 9.75 -10.13
CA ASN A 528 -1.62 10.97 -10.34
C ASN A 528 -1.95 11.96 -9.23
N TYR A 529 -0.94 12.66 -8.78
CA TYR A 529 -1.03 13.68 -7.75
C TYR A 529 -0.20 14.89 -8.17
N GLN A 530 -0.79 16.08 -8.09
CA GLN A 530 -0.10 17.35 -8.22
C GLN A 530 -0.73 18.33 -7.24
N GLY A 531 -0.03 18.66 -6.16
CA GLY A 531 -0.62 19.51 -5.12
C GLY A 531 0.41 20.20 -4.25
N VAL A 532 0.08 21.39 -3.78
CA VAL A 532 0.88 22.11 -2.80
C VAL A 532 0.73 21.42 -1.45
N GLY A 533 1.84 20.98 -0.86
CA GLY A 533 1.85 20.41 0.49
C GLY A 533 1.76 21.49 1.55
N GLN A 534 2.54 22.57 1.37
CA GLN A 534 2.56 23.73 2.27
C GLN A 534 2.64 25.02 1.47
N GLN A 535 1.72 25.94 1.68
CA GLN A 535 1.69 27.25 1.03
C GLN A 535 2.89 28.11 1.45
N SER A 536 3.58 28.70 0.46
CA SER A 536 4.63 29.69 0.71
C SER A 536 4.02 31.03 1.11
N GLY A 537 4.70 31.74 2.01
CA GLY A 537 4.12 33.02 2.41
C GLY A 537 4.80 33.71 3.58
N LEU A 538 4.32 34.93 3.80
CA LEU A 538 4.55 35.76 4.97
C LEU A 538 3.30 35.68 5.85
N PHE A 539 3.42 35.08 7.04
CA PHE A 539 2.33 34.88 7.96
C PHE A 539 2.59 35.66 9.27
N ALA A 540 2.06 36.87 9.29
CA ALA A 540 2.21 37.79 10.44
C ALA A 540 1.08 37.64 11.44
N GLY A 541 1.39 37.84 12.71
CA GLY A 541 0.43 37.94 13.79
C GLY A 541 -0.14 39.36 13.99
N ASN A 542 -0.31 39.75 15.25
CA ASN A 542 -0.89 41.06 15.58
C ASN A 542 -0.01 42.24 15.22
N GLY A 543 1.30 42.06 15.13
CA GLY A 543 2.25 43.08 14.69
C GLY A 543 2.14 43.44 13.19
N GLY A 544 1.46 42.59 12.41
CA GLY A 544 1.19 42.83 10.99
C GLY A 544 2.38 42.60 10.04
N TYR A 545 2.10 42.66 8.75
CA TYR A 545 3.12 42.73 7.71
C TYR A 545 3.40 44.17 7.27
N HIS A 546 4.67 44.48 6.97
CA HIS A 546 5.12 45.76 6.44
C HIS A 546 5.99 45.47 5.21
N VAL A 547 5.41 45.63 4.02
CA VAL A 547 6.05 45.27 2.75
C VAL A 547 6.26 46.53 1.92
N ASP A 548 7.52 46.79 1.53
CA ASP A 548 7.94 47.85 0.59
C ASP A 548 8.73 47.21 -0.54
N ALA A 549 8.19 47.20 -1.76
CA ALA A 549 8.76 46.51 -2.93
C ALA A 549 8.51 47.26 -4.25
N GLY A 550 9.41 47.12 -5.17
CA GLY A 550 9.21 47.65 -6.56
C GLY A 550 8.05 46.93 -7.27
N HIS A 551 8.00 45.62 -7.13
CA HIS A 551 6.92 44.77 -7.66
C HIS A 551 6.63 43.64 -6.69
N VAL A 552 5.37 43.20 -6.55
CA VAL A 552 4.98 42.02 -5.82
C VAL A 552 4.38 40.99 -6.76
N ASN A 553 4.87 39.75 -6.74
CA ASN A 553 4.37 38.64 -7.55
C ASN A 553 4.01 37.45 -6.64
N LEU A 554 2.74 37.06 -6.61
CA LEU A 554 2.24 35.92 -5.81
C LEU A 554 1.79 34.78 -6.71
N VAL A 555 2.47 33.64 -6.64
CA VAL A 555 2.08 32.41 -7.35
C VAL A 555 1.63 31.37 -6.33
N GLY A 556 0.34 31.31 -6.04
CA GLY A 556 -0.21 30.54 -4.92
C GLY A 556 0.40 30.97 -3.58
N GLY A 557 1.05 32.10 -3.52
CA GLY A 557 1.75 32.63 -2.34
C GLY A 557 0.83 33.50 -1.47
N ALA A 558 1.19 33.66 -0.20
CA ALA A 558 0.39 34.43 0.74
C ALA A 558 1.19 35.55 1.41
N ILE A 559 0.58 36.72 1.56
CA ILE A 559 0.95 37.77 2.50
C ILE A 559 -0.25 37.95 3.44
N ALA A 560 -0.12 37.45 4.65
CA ALA A 560 -1.25 37.35 5.57
C ALA A 560 -0.90 37.89 6.97
N SER A 561 -1.90 38.47 7.62
CA SER A 561 -1.81 38.84 9.02
C SER A 561 -3.16 38.65 9.75
N THR A 562 -3.09 38.58 11.07
CA THR A 562 -4.28 38.52 11.91
C THR A 562 -4.84 39.92 12.26
N HIS A 563 -4.12 41.01 11.90
CA HIS A 563 -4.49 42.36 12.26
C HIS A 563 -4.28 43.38 11.13
N ALA A 564 -5.35 43.70 10.41
CA ALA A 564 -5.32 44.62 9.26
C ALA A 564 -4.80 46.02 9.62
N GLY A 565 -5.15 46.54 10.78
CA GLY A 565 -4.75 47.88 11.20
C GLY A 565 -3.24 48.06 11.44
N ASN A 566 -2.52 46.97 11.61
CA ASN A 566 -1.07 46.98 11.77
C ASN A 566 -0.33 46.51 10.50
N SER A 567 -1.08 46.24 9.42
CA SER A 567 -0.52 45.74 8.16
C SER A 567 -0.41 46.83 7.10
N GLU A 568 0.72 46.85 6.38
CA GLU A 568 1.01 47.83 5.37
C GLU A 568 1.73 47.14 4.16
N LEU A 569 1.28 47.46 2.94
CA LEU A 569 1.94 47.09 1.72
C LEU A 569 2.05 48.26 0.76
N THR A 570 3.27 48.61 0.40
CA THR A 570 3.56 49.57 -0.64
C THR A 570 4.31 48.91 -1.80
N ALA A 571 3.77 48.96 -3.01
CA ALA A 571 4.40 48.38 -4.19
C ALA A 571 4.15 49.24 -5.42
N GLY A 572 5.09 49.20 -6.35
CA GLY A 572 4.91 49.80 -7.66
C GLY A 572 3.84 49.09 -8.50
N SER A 573 3.76 47.76 -8.41
CA SER A 573 2.75 46.94 -9.06
C SER A 573 2.57 45.60 -8.33
N LEU A 574 1.45 44.94 -8.57
CA LEU A 574 1.12 43.62 -8.02
C LEU A 574 0.63 42.69 -9.14
N THR A 575 1.15 41.46 -9.18
CA THR A 575 0.64 40.37 -10.02
C THR A 575 0.37 39.12 -9.16
N PHE A 576 -0.62 38.34 -9.50
CA PHE A 576 -0.93 37.13 -8.77
C PHE A 576 -1.53 36.05 -9.66
N THR A 577 -1.31 34.80 -9.29
CA THR A 577 -1.82 33.60 -9.96
C THR A 577 -2.12 32.52 -8.92
N ASP A 578 -3.27 31.91 -9.01
CA ASP A 578 -3.63 30.77 -8.17
C ASP A 578 -3.06 29.47 -8.76
N LEU A 579 -2.74 28.54 -7.89
CA LEU A 579 -2.34 27.20 -8.28
C LEU A 579 -3.51 26.23 -8.13
N GLN A 580 -3.72 25.40 -9.16
CA GLN A 580 -4.72 24.33 -9.15
C GLN A 580 -4.04 23.04 -8.71
N ASN A 581 -4.61 22.41 -7.71
CA ASN A 581 -4.16 21.12 -7.19
C ASN A 581 -5.16 20.05 -7.61
N HIS A 582 -4.68 18.89 -8.00
CA HIS A 582 -5.53 17.75 -8.30
C HIS A 582 -4.86 16.44 -7.94
N MET A 583 -5.67 15.50 -7.55
CA MET A 583 -5.32 14.11 -7.37
C MET A 583 -6.43 13.27 -8.02
N ASP A 584 -6.05 12.29 -8.80
CA ASP A 584 -6.96 11.32 -9.36
C ASP A 584 -6.35 9.92 -9.33
N TYR A 585 -7.20 8.94 -9.13
CA TYR A 585 -6.81 7.54 -9.27
C TYR A 585 -7.93 6.70 -9.86
N THR A 586 -7.53 5.64 -10.53
CA THR A 586 -8.43 4.64 -11.08
C THR A 586 -7.85 3.26 -10.85
N ALA A 587 -8.65 2.36 -10.29
CA ALA A 587 -8.32 0.95 -10.18
C ALA A 587 -9.43 0.13 -10.84
N SER A 588 -9.08 -0.77 -11.72
CA SER A 588 -10.01 -1.65 -12.40
C SER A 588 -9.50 -3.08 -12.43
N SER A 589 -10.38 -4.02 -12.19
CA SER A 589 -10.07 -5.44 -12.28
C SER A 589 -11.26 -6.20 -12.83
N GLY A 590 -10.97 -7.33 -13.47
CA GLY A 590 -12.01 -8.21 -14.00
C GLY A 590 -11.50 -9.63 -14.13
N SER A 591 -12.42 -10.56 -14.09
CA SER A 591 -12.12 -11.97 -14.29
C SER A 591 -13.19 -12.64 -15.15
N ILE A 592 -12.81 -13.70 -15.78
CA ILE A 592 -13.70 -14.61 -16.50
C ILE A 592 -13.32 -16.04 -16.11
N SER A 593 -14.31 -16.85 -15.88
CA SER A 593 -14.14 -18.29 -15.73
C SER A 593 -15.07 -19.02 -16.68
N GLY A 594 -14.63 -20.13 -17.19
CA GLY A 594 -15.44 -20.96 -18.07
C GLY A 594 -15.03 -22.41 -17.97
N GLY A 595 -15.96 -23.30 -18.23
CA GLY A 595 -15.69 -24.71 -18.15
C GLY A 595 -16.87 -25.54 -18.63
N ALA A 596 -16.68 -26.83 -18.59
CA ALA A 596 -17.73 -27.82 -18.83
C ALA A 596 -17.52 -29.03 -17.93
N GLY A 597 -18.61 -29.67 -17.55
CA GLY A 597 -18.56 -30.91 -16.80
C GLY A 597 -19.72 -31.82 -17.17
N GLY A 598 -19.55 -33.10 -16.97
CA GLY A 598 -20.56 -34.09 -17.30
C GLY A 598 -20.31 -35.45 -16.68
N GLN A 599 -21.18 -36.40 -17.00
CA GLN A 599 -21.04 -37.79 -16.55
C GLN A 599 -20.03 -38.57 -17.41
N MET A 600 -19.46 -39.61 -16.85
CA MET A 600 -18.57 -40.56 -17.55
C MET A 600 -19.36 -41.84 -17.84
N ASP A 601 -19.10 -42.40 -19.01
CA ASP A 601 -19.45 -43.76 -19.36
C ASP A 601 -18.17 -44.57 -19.50
N GLY A 602 -17.80 -45.27 -18.41
CA GLY A 602 -16.50 -45.91 -18.29
C GLY A 602 -15.38 -44.86 -18.32
N TRP A 603 -14.58 -44.85 -19.41
CA TRP A 603 -13.44 -43.92 -19.60
C TRP A 603 -13.72 -42.77 -20.59
N ALA A 604 -14.95 -42.66 -21.07
CA ALA A 604 -15.32 -41.62 -22.02
C ALA A 604 -16.44 -40.71 -21.46
N PRO A 605 -16.49 -39.40 -21.82
CA PRO A 605 -17.59 -38.55 -21.51
C PRO A 605 -18.91 -39.08 -22.09
N LYS A 606 -19.95 -39.20 -21.26
CA LYS A 606 -21.27 -39.64 -21.69
C LYS A 606 -21.90 -38.58 -22.59
N PRO A 607 -22.27 -38.86 -23.84
CA PRO A 607 -22.86 -37.90 -24.75
C PRO A 607 -24.17 -37.31 -24.17
N GLY A 608 -24.37 -36.00 -24.36
CA GLY A 608 -25.59 -35.29 -23.91
C GLY A 608 -25.62 -34.95 -22.41
N THR A 609 -24.55 -35.25 -21.64
CA THR A 609 -24.48 -34.88 -20.22
C THR A 609 -23.57 -33.70 -19.92
N ALA A 610 -22.85 -33.20 -20.93
CA ALA A 610 -21.99 -32.04 -20.77
C ALA A 610 -22.83 -30.78 -20.54
N ALA A 611 -22.58 -30.11 -19.42
CA ALA A 611 -23.18 -28.83 -19.08
C ALA A 611 -22.08 -27.77 -19.00
N PRO A 612 -22.26 -26.60 -19.63
CA PRO A 612 -21.33 -25.48 -19.48
C PRO A 612 -21.41 -24.93 -18.06
N ARG A 613 -20.28 -24.51 -17.54
CA ARG A 613 -20.12 -23.91 -16.23
C ARG A 613 -19.34 -22.60 -16.33
N GLY A 614 -19.51 -21.71 -15.35
CA GLY A 614 -18.77 -20.48 -15.29
C GLY A 614 -19.49 -19.29 -15.94
N GLY A 615 -18.83 -18.16 -15.96
CA GLY A 615 -19.34 -16.90 -16.48
C GLY A 615 -18.34 -15.77 -16.21
N PRO A 616 -18.73 -14.52 -16.53
CA PRO A 616 -17.96 -13.38 -16.11
C PRO A 616 -17.91 -13.33 -14.58
N GLY A 617 -16.71 -13.17 -14.03
CA GLY A 617 -16.54 -12.90 -12.63
C GLY A 617 -16.85 -11.45 -12.29
N LEU A 618 -16.62 -11.06 -11.05
CA LEU A 618 -16.85 -9.70 -10.61
C LEU A 618 -15.87 -8.75 -11.30
N SER A 619 -16.41 -7.83 -12.09
CA SER A 619 -15.66 -6.70 -12.62
C SER A 619 -15.78 -5.53 -11.65
N MET A 620 -14.66 -4.99 -11.22
CA MET A 620 -14.61 -3.88 -10.28
C MET A 620 -13.94 -2.68 -10.92
N MET A 621 -14.44 -1.51 -10.58
CA MET A 621 -13.84 -0.23 -10.96
C MET A 621 -13.99 0.72 -9.77
N GLU A 622 -12.89 1.18 -9.26
CA GLU A 622 -12.82 2.20 -8.24
C GLU A 622 -12.09 3.41 -8.80
N LYS A 623 -12.64 4.57 -8.56
CA LYS A 623 -12.00 5.83 -8.93
C LYS A 623 -12.26 6.86 -7.85
N GLY A 624 -11.29 7.70 -7.62
CA GLY A 624 -11.42 8.85 -6.75
C GLY A 624 -10.70 10.03 -7.33
N SER A 625 -11.10 11.19 -6.91
CA SER A 625 -10.43 12.44 -7.26
C SER A 625 -10.61 13.43 -6.14
N ASP A 626 -9.61 14.22 -5.89
CA ASP A 626 -9.64 15.38 -5.01
C ASP A 626 -9.05 16.57 -5.74
N SER A 627 -9.64 17.74 -5.53
CA SER A 627 -9.14 18.99 -6.11
C SER A 627 -9.25 20.13 -5.13
N SER A 628 -8.25 20.99 -5.15
CA SER A 628 -8.24 22.23 -4.36
C SER A 628 -7.51 23.31 -5.13
N SER A 629 -7.60 24.52 -4.65
CA SER A 629 -6.76 25.62 -5.13
C SER A 629 -5.86 26.10 -4.01
N THR A 630 -4.65 26.52 -4.34
CA THR A 630 -3.79 27.31 -3.47
C THR A 630 -3.87 28.74 -3.98
N LEU A 631 -4.65 29.56 -3.27
CA LEU A 631 -4.99 30.91 -3.72
C LEU A 631 -3.85 31.87 -3.39
N ALA A 632 -3.48 32.66 -4.37
CA ALA A 632 -2.67 33.84 -4.11
C ALA A 632 -3.45 34.76 -3.16
N THR A 633 -2.88 35.07 -2.01
CA THR A 633 -3.62 35.69 -0.89
C THR A 633 -2.92 36.93 -0.38
N LEU A 634 -3.70 37.97 -0.16
CA LEU A 634 -3.29 39.22 0.51
C LEU A 634 -4.39 39.64 1.48
N THR A 635 -4.13 39.54 2.80
CA THR A 635 -5.10 40.04 3.78
C THR A 635 -5.16 41.56 3.78
N GLU A 636 -6.28 42.11 4.21
CA GLU A 636 -6.48 43.57 4.25
C GLU A 636 -5.44 44.27 5.13
N GLY A 637 -5.16 45.52 4.78
CA GLY A 637 -4.22 46.41 5.42
C GLY A 637 -4.22 47.80 4.78
N ASN A 638 -3.24 48.63 5.09
CA ASN A 638 -2.97 49.88 4.38
C ASN A 638 -2.18 49.56 3.09
N ILE A 639 -2.91 49.40 1.99
CA ILE A 639 -2.34 48.92 0.72
C ILE A 639 -2.21 50.08 -0.27
N THR A 640 -1.02 50.33 -0.79
CA THR A 640 -0.71 51.32 -1.79
C THR A 640 -0.02 50.67 -3.02
N ILE A 641 -0.66 50.67 -4.18
CA ILE A 641 -0.14 50.11 -5.43
C ILE A 641 -0.01 51.24 -6.47
N GLY A 642 1.20 51.44 -7.04
CA GLY A 642 1.47 52.47 -8.01
C GLY A 642 1.19 53.91 -7.49
N GLY A 643 1.40 54.11 -6.18
CA GLY A 643 1.16 55.35 -5.52
C GLY A 643 -0.33 55.64 -5.24
N LYS A 644 -1.24 54.67 -5.45
CA LYS A 644 -2.67 54.81 -5.16
C LYS A 644 -3.06 53.89 -4.03
N GLN A 645 -3.78 54.43 -3.04
CA GLN A 645 -4.35 53.63 -1.98
C GLN A 645 -5.50 52.78 -2.50
N THR A 646 -5.55 51.52 -2.09
CA THR A 646 -6.54 50.52 -2.51
C THR A 646 -6.76 49.48 -1.37
N THR A 647 -7.64 48.53 -1.58
CA THR A 647 -7.85 47.37 -0.70
C THR A 647 -7.51 46.04 -1.43
N ALA A 648 -7.21 45.02 -0.69
CA ALA A 648 -6.97 43.70 -1.27
C ALA A 648 -8.21 43.20 -2.07
N ALA A 649 -9.41 43.46 -1.53
CA ALA A 649 -10.67 43.14 -2.19
C ALA A 649 -10.85 43.88 -3.52
N GLU A 650 -10.49 45.17 -3.62
CA GLU A 650 -10.54 45.94 -4.87
C GLU A 650 -9.55 45.46 -5.91
N LEU A 651 -8.43 44.84 -5.52
CA LEU A 651 -7.46 44.20 -6.42
C LEU A 651 -7.96 42.86 -6.94
N GLY A 652 -9.04 42.32 -6.38
CA GLY A 652 -9.60 41.02 -6.78
C GLY A 652 -8.77 39.81 -6.33
N ILE A 653 -7.87 39.97 -5.39
CA ILE A 653 -7.09 38.90 -4.78
C ILE A 653 -7.84 38.30 -3.58
N ASN A 654 -7.59 37.02 -3.27
CA ASN A 654 -8.14 36.38 -2.08
C ASN A 654 -7.70 37.08 -0.80
N THR A 655 -8.65 37.38 0.10
CA THR A 655 -8.42 38.05 1.39
C THR A 655 -8.53 37.13 2.60
N ASP A 656 -9.07 35.90 2.39
CA ASP A 656 -9.23 34.91 3.46
C ASP A 656 -8.01 33.98 3.50
N ALA A 657 -7.11 34.21 4.44
CA ALA A 657 -5.94 33.38 4.65
C ALA A 657 -6.30 31.98 5.18
N SER A 658 -7.42 31.83 5.89
CA SER A 658 -7.82 30.53 6.47
C SER A 658 -8.31 29.54 5.42
N GLY A 659 -8.92 30.04 4.35
CA GLY A 659 -9.42 29.29 3.22
C GLY A 659 -8.48 29.27 2.00
N ALA A 660 -7.29 29.89 2.11
CA ALA A 660 -6.36 30.09 1.00
C ALA A 660 -5.75 28.80 0.46
N HIS A 661 -5.60 27.82 1.30
CA HIS A 661 -4.95 26.56 0.93
C HIS A 661 -5.57 25.38 1.68
N ARG A 662 -5.83 24.32 0.94
CA ARG A 662 -6.15 22.99 1.45
C ARG A 662 -5.27 21.96 0.75
N ALA A 663 -4.50 21.22 1.54
CA ALA A 663 -3.77 20.07 1.00
C ALA A 663 -4.76 19.03 0.45
N LEU A 664 -4.37 18.37 -0.63
CA LEU A 664 -5.14 17.27 -1.18
C LEU A 664 -5.03 16.03 -0.27
N ASP A 665 -6.00 15.14 -0.40
CA ASP A 665 -5.89 13.80 0.16
C ASP A 665 -4.68 13.06 -0.44
N ALA A 666 -4.09 12.15 0.36
CA ALA A 666 -2.95 11.37 -0.11
C ALA A 666 -3.36 10.43 -1.25
N LEU A 667 -2.46 10.28 -2.23
CA LEU A 667 -2.66 9.32 -3.31
C LEU A 667 -2.68 7.89 -2.75
N PRO A 668 -3.75 7.09 -2.99
CA PRO A 668 -3.79 5.71 -2.55
C PRO A 668 -2.72 4.83 -3.22
N ASP A 669 -2.23 3.84 -2.48
CA ASP A 669 -1.31 2.84 -3.03
C ASP A 669 -2.01 1.97 -4.10
N ALA A 670 -1.58 2.10 -5.35
CA ALA A 670 -2.12 1.36 -6.48
C ALA A 670 -1.99 -0.17 -6.33
N SER A 671 -0.94 -0.66 -5.68
CA SER A 671 -0.73 -2.09 -5.44
C SER A 671 -1.71 -2.62 -4.41
N LYS A 672 -1.95 -1.86 -3.33
CA LYS A 672 -2.93 -2.20 -2.31
C LYS A 672 -4.35 -2.19 -2.89
N LEU A 673 -4.71 -1.18 -3.67
CA LEU A 673 -6.02 -1.12 -4.33
C LEU A 673 -6.29 -2.37 -5.19
N LEU A 674 -5.31 -2.81 -5.98
CA LEU A 674 -5.45 -4.03 -6.79
C LEU A 674 -5.50 -5.29 -5.93
N ALA A 675 -4.70 -5.39 -4.87
CA ALA A 675 -4.73 -6.53 -3.96
C ALA A 675 -6.09 -6.65 -3.26
N ASP A 676 -6.65 -5.52 -2.81
CA ASP A 676 -7.98 -5.47 -2.19
C ASP A 676 -9.07 -5.88 -3.19
N GLN A 677 -9.00 -5.41 -4.44
CA GLN A 677 -9.93 -5.83 -5.49
C GLN A 677 -9.82 -7.32 -5.82
N GLN A 678 -8.61 -7.88 -5.85
CA GLN A 678 -8.43 -9.33 -6.05
C GLN A 678 -9.00 -10.16 -4.89
N ALA A 679 -8.76 -9.74 -3.65
CA ALA A 679 -9.32 -10.39 -2.47
C ALA A 679 -10.86 -10.31 -2.46
N MET A 680 -11.42 -9.16 -2.85
CA MET A 680 -12.88 -9.02 -3.03
C MET A 680 -13.40 -9.94 -4.14
N ALA A 681 -12.70 -10.05 -5.28
CA ALA A 681 -13.11 -10.93 -6.38
C ALA A 681 -13.08 -12.40 -5.98
N ALA A 682 -12.07 -12.82 -5.19
CA ALA A 682 -12.00 -14.18 -4.66
C ALA A 682 -13.15 -14.49 -3.69
N GLY A 683 -13.43 -13.58 -2.75
CA GLY A 683 -14.57 -13.68 -1.83
C GLY A 683 -15.92 -13.75 -2.59
N ALA A 684 -16.08 -12.89 -3.58
CA ALA A 684 -17.22 -12.87 -4.47
C ALA A 684 -17.43 -14.21 -5.19
N GLY A 685 -16.35 -14.77 -5.73
CA GLY A 685 -16.36 -16.09 -6.38
C GLY A 685 -16.85 -17.20 -5.43
N THR A 686 -16.39 -17.19 -4.19
CA THR A 686 -16.87 -18.13 -3.15
C THR A 686 -18.37 -17.99 -2.89
N VAL A 687 -18.87 -16.77 -2.74
CA VAL A 687 -20.30 -16.50 -2.51
C VAL A 687 -21.15 -16.94 -3.70
N MET A 688 -20.71 -16.63 -4.91
CA MET A 688 -21.43 -17.01 -6.14
C MET A 688 -21.46 -18.52 -6.34
N ALA A 689 -20.35 -19.23 -6.11
CA ALA A 689 -20.29 -20.70 -6.18
C ALA A 689 -21.21 -21.34 -5.14
N THR A 690 -21.28 -20.77 -3.93
CA THR A 690 -22.18 -21.27 -2.86
C THR A 690 -23.64 -21.05 -3.22
N SER A 691 -24.01 -19.94 -3.88
CA SER A 691 -25.38 -19.73 -4.32
C SER A 691 -25.84 -20.80 -5.34
N GLN A 692 -24.95 -21.22 -6.22
CA GLN A 692 -25.22 -22.32 -7.15
C GLN A 692 -25.35 -23.68 -6.41
N GLN A 693 -24.50 -23.92 -5.41
CA GLN A 693 -24.62 -25.11 -4.57
C GLN A 693 -25.97 -25.15 -3.82
N ILE A 694 -26.42 -24.03 -3.28
CA ILE A 694 -27.76 -23.88 -2.68
C ILE A 694 -28.85 -24.30 -3.66
N ALA A 695 -28.78 -23.82 -4.90
CA ALA A 695 -29.76 -24.21 -5.92
C ALA A 695 -29.78 -25.73 -6.18
N TRP A 696 -28.61 -26.36 -6.25
CA TRP A 696 -28.52 -27.82 -6.40
C TRP A 696 -29.05 -28.59 -5.20
N ASP A 697 -28.76 -28.15 -3.99
CA ASP A 697 -29.27 -28.78 -2.75
C ASP A 697 -30.80 -28.72 -2.70
N VAL A 698 -31.37 -27.56 -3.06
CA VAL A 698 -32.84 -27.38 -3.16
C VAL A 698 -33.42 -28.28 -4.25
N GLN A 699 -32.79 -28.33 -5.43
CA GLN A 699 -33.23 -29.23 -6.50
C GLN A 699 -33.24 -30.69 -6.04
N ALA A 700 -32.14 -31.15 -5.42
CA ALA A 700 -32.02 -32.53 -4.96
C ALA A 700 -33.08 -32.86 -3.91
N TYR A 701 -33.30 -31.97 -2.93
CA TYR A 701 -34.29 -32.14 -1.89
C TYR A 701 -35.71 -32.19 -2.45
N GLN A 702 -36.11 -31.24 -3.29
CA GLN A 702 -37.42 -31.15 -3.86
C GLN A 702 -37.71 -32.28 -4.85
N SER A 703 -36.74 -32.67 -5.69
CA SER A 703 -36.85 -33.81 -6.59
C SER A 703 -37.09 -35.13 -5.82
N LYS A 704 -36.35 -35.35 -4.70
CA LYS A 704 -36.55 -36.51 -3.85
C LYS A 704 -37.94 -36.53 -3.24
N LYS A 705 -38.41 -35.38 -2.71
CA LYS A 705 -39.75 -35.25 -2.11
C LYS A 705 -40.87 -35.49 -3.16
N ALA A 706 -40.75 -34.89 -4.33
CA ALA A 706 -41.71 -35.08 -5.45
C ALA A 706 -41.74 -36.52 -5.97
N THR A 707 -40.58 -37.16 -6.05
CA THR A 707 -40.47 -38.56 -6.42
C THR A 707 -41.17 -39.46 -5.40
N GLN A 708 -40.97 -39.21 -4.10
CA GLN A 708 -41.59 -39.95 -3.04
C GLN A 708 -43.12 -39.75 -3.04
N ALA A 709 -43.61 -38.51 -3.19
CA ALA A 709 -45.05 -38.23 -3.26
C ALA A 709 -45.71 -38.89 -4.47
N TYR A 710 -45.05 -38.88 -5.62
CA TYR A 710 -45.55 -39.59 -6.81
C TYR A 710 -45.61 -41.10 -6.56
N TYR A 711 -44.49 -41.67 -6.00
CA TYR A 711 -44.40 -43.09 -5.69
C TYR A 711 -45.49 -43.52 -4.71
N ASP A 712 -45.75 -42.76 -3.64
CA ASP A 712 -46.73 -43.08 -2.61
C ASP A 712 -48.15 -43.13 -3.18
N GLY A 713 -48.47 -42.30 -4.21
CA GLY A 713 -49.73 -42.27 -4.93
C GLY A 713 -49.98 -43.46 -5.88
N LEU A 714 -48.96 -44.25 -6.20
CA LEU A 714 -49.07 -45.40 -7.11
C LEU A 714 -49.73 -46.62 -6.47
N SER A 715 -50.42 -47.44 -7.30
CA SER A 715 -50.92 -48.77 -6.89
C SER A 715 -49.75 -49.74 -6.59
N SER A 716 -50.02 -50.83 -5.94
CA SER A 716 -49.00 -51.85 -5.61
C SER A 716 -48.26 -52.42 -6.83
N ASP A 717 -48.93 -52.53 -7.98
CA ASP A 717 -48.34 -53.07 -9.19
C ASP A 717 -47.58 -51.99 -9.96
N ASP A 718 -48.07 -50.77 -9.96
CA ASP A 718 -47.36 -49.59 -10.53
C ASP A 718 -46.08 -49.25 -9.72
N LYS A 719 -46.07 -49.46 -8.39
CA LYS A 719 -44.86 -49.32 -7.56
C LYS A 719 -43.78 -50.34 -8.00
N LYS A 720 -44.16 -51.60 -8.27
CA LYS A 720 -43.22 -52.60 -8.77
C LYS A 720 -42.68 -52.20 -10.14
N ALA A 721 -43.56 -51.72 -11.04
CA ALA A 721 -43.17 -51.26 -12.37
C ALA A 721 -42.24 -50.04 -12.27
N PHE A 722 -42.54 -49.03 -11.44
CA PHE A 722 -41.71 -47.85 -11.25
C PHE A 722 -40.32 -48.19 -10.68
N ASN A 723 -40.24 -49.17 -9.73
CA ASN A 723 -38.97 -49.61 -9.17
C ASN A 723 -38.10 -50.38 -10.15
N ALA A 724 -38.71 -51.01 -11.19
CA ALA A 724 -37.98 -51.69 -12.24
C ALA A 724 -37.41 -50.74 -13.30
N LEU A 725 -37.80 -49.47 -13.35
CA LEU A 725 -37.34 -48.46 -14.31
C LEU A 725 -35.87 -48.05 -14.03
N SER A 726 -35.16 -47.75 -15.07
CA SER A 726 -33.86 -47.06 -14.95
C SER A 726 -34.05 -45.60 -14.45
N ALA A 727 -32.96 -44.97 -13.99
CA ALA A 727 -33.01 -43.59 -13.53
C ALA A 727 -33.56 -42.63 -14.63
N GLU A 728 -33.17 -42.83 -15.88
CA GLU A 728 -33.63 -42.07 -17.04
C GLU A 728 -35.13 -42.27 -17.34
N GLN A 729 -35.57 -43.51 -17.24
CA GLN A 729 -36.99 -43.85 -17.43
C GLN A 729 -37.85 -43.29 -16.29
N ARG A 730 -37.36 -43.33 -15.04
CA ARG A 730 -38.05 -42.66 -13.92
C ARG A 730 -38.11 -41.14 -14.11
N ASP A 731 -37.04 -40.50 -14.58
CA ASP A 731 -37.06 -39.07 -14.91
C ASP A 731 -38.11 -38.72 -15.95
N THR A 732 -38.20 -39.51 -17.00
CA THR A 732 -39.21 -39.35 -18.04
C THR A 732 -40.64 -39.46 -17.48
N VAL A 733 -40.91 -40.50 -16.67
CA VAL A 733 -42.22 -40.73 -16.05
C VAL A 733 -42.58 -39.60 -15.07
N LEU A 734 -41.62 -39.17 -14.23
CA LEU A 734 -41.84 -38.08 -13.27
C LEU A 734 -42.06 -36.74 -13.98
N THR A 735 -41.30 -36.48 -15.05
CA THR A 735 -41.47 -35.25 -15.87
C THR A 735 -42.83 -35.20 -16.53
N ALA A 736 -43.37 -36.35 -16.98
CA ALA A 736 -44.67 -36.40 -17.59
C ALA A 736 -45.84 -36.32 -16.59
N ASN A 737 -45.66 -36.79 -15.35
CA ASN A 737 -46.76 -37.04 -14.41
C ASN A 737 -46.66 -36.27 -13.08
N SER A 738 -45.59 -35.50 -12.83
CA SER A 738 -45.39 -34.81 -11.57
C SER A 738 -45.00 -33.33 -11.78
N GLN A 739 -45.98 -32.44 -11.59
CA GLN A 739 -45.69 -31.00 -11.65
C GLN A 739 -44.64 -30.57 -10.61
N ALA A 740 -44.72 -31.13 -9.39
CA ALA A 740 -43.75 -30.84 -8.34
C ALA A 740 -42.32 -31.27 -8.72
N TYR A 741 -42.16 -32.36 -9.48
CA TYR A 741 -40.85 -32.76 -9.99
C TYR A 741 -40.32 -31.81 -11.08
N ASN A 742 -41.22 -31.32 -11.95
CA ASN A 742 -40.87 -30.32 -12.95
C ASN A 742 -40.48 -28.98 -12.30
N ASP A 743 -41.14 -28.56 -11.23
CA ASP A 743 -40.79 -27.37 -10.50
C ASP A 743 -39.46 -27.51 -9.78
N ALA A 744 -39.13 -28.69 -9.26
CA ALA A 744 -37.82 -28.98 -8.72
C ALA A 744 -36.71 -28.84 -9.76
N LYS A 745 -36.92 -29.26 -11.00
CA LYS A 745 -35.97 -29.12 -12.12
C LYS A 745 -35.61 -27.65 -12.45
N LYS A 746 -36.50 -26.70 -12.14
CA LYS A 746 -36.24 -25.25 -12.32
C LYS A 746 -35.09 -24.74 -11.41
N TRP A 747 -34.71 -25.48 -10.39
CA TRP A 747 -33.55 -25.20 -9.53
C TRP A 747 -32.24 -25.78 -10.05
N GLY A 748 -32.28 -26.59 -11.07
CA GLY A 748 -31.10 -27.16 -11.72
C GLY A 748 -30.29 -26.14 -12.53
N ASP A 749 -29.22 -26.62 -13.13
CA ASP A 749 -28.35 -25.82 -14.00
C ASP A 749 -29.16 -25.16 -15.13
N GLY A 750 -29.06 -23.85 -15.25
CA GLY A 750 -29.80 -23.07 -16.24
C GLY A 750 -31.31 -22.96 -15.98
N GLY A 751 -31.81 -23.49 -14.87
CA GLY A 751 -33.18 -23.36 -14.44
C GLY A 751 -33.59 -21.95 -14.07
N GLU A 752 -34.87 -21.66 -14.10
CA GLU A 752 -35.40 -20.31 -13.84
C GLU A 752 -35.06 -19.80 -12.44
N TYR A 753 -35.21 -20.64 -11.42
CA TYR A 753 -34.96 -20.28 -10.01
C TYR A 753 -33.47 -20.20 -9.69
N SER A 754 -32.68 -21.07 -10.27
CA SER A 754 -31.22 -21.03 -10.16
C SER A 754 -30.64 -19.71 -10.76
N ARG A 755 -31.14 -19.27 -11.90
CA ARG A 755 -30.80 -17.99 -12.51
C ARG A 755 -31.21 -16.79 -11.65
N ALA A 756 -32.40 -16.82 -11.09
CA ALA A 756 -32.89 -15.75 -10.21
C ALA A 756 -32.03 -15.62 -8.97
N LEU A 757 -31.68 -16.72 -8.33
CA LEU A 757 -30.78 -16.74 -7.17
C LEU A 757 -29.38 -16.22 -7.53
N GLY A 758 -28.82 -16.67 -8.65
CA GLY A 758 -27.54 -16.19 -9.16
C GLY A 758 -27.53 -14.68 -9.42
N ALA A 759 -28.61 -14.15 -10.01
CA ALA A 759 -28.76 -12.71 -10.27
C ALA A 759 -28.81 -11.88 -8.97
N VAL A 760 -29.59 -12.31 -7.99
CA VAL A 760 -29.65 -11.64 -6.67
C VAL A 760 -28.30 -11.68 -5.98
N THR A 761 -27.62 -12.82 -6.00
CA THR A 761 -26.27 -12.96 -5.40
C THR A 761 -25.27 -12.06 -6.09
N THR A 762 -25.30 -11.99 -7.43
CA THR A 762 -24.41 -11.09 -8.19
C THR A 762 -24.68 -9.62 -7.87
N ALA A 763 -25.93 -9.23 -7.70
CA ALA A 763 -26.30 -7.88 -7.29
C ALA A 763 -25.79 -7.54 -5.88
N LEU A 764 -25.95 -8.44 -4.92
CA LEU A 764 -25.45 -8.25 -3.55
C LEU A 764 -23.92 -8.11 -3.51
N VAL A 765 -23.24 -9.03 -4.18
CA VAL A 765 -21.78 -9.05 -4.25
C VAL A 765 -21.25 -7.81 -4.97
N GLY A 766 -21.86 -7.41 -6.09
CA GLY A 766 -21.50 -6.22 -6.84
C GLY A 766 -21.69 -4.94 -6.02
N GLY A 767 -22.79 -4.86 -5.27
CA GLY A 767 -23.06 -3.74 -4.39
C GLY A 767 -22.00 -3.58 -3.31
N VAL A 768 -21.65 -4.67 -2.63
CA VAL A 768 -20.57 -4.65 -1.61
C VAL A 768 -19.21 -4.28 -2.22
N ALA A 769 -18.93 -4.74 -3.42
CA ALA A 769 -17.71 -4.39 -4.15
C ALA A 769 -17.67 -2.93 -4.64
N GLY A 770 -18.75 -2.17 -4.46
CA GLY A 770 -18.84 -0.77 -4.86
C GLY A 770 -19.06 -0.55 -6.35
N GLN A 771 -19.62 -1.54 -7.03
CA GLN A 771 -20.05 -1.37 -8.41
C GLN A 771 -21.16 -0.31 -8.50
N GLY A 772 -21.08 0.54 -9.50
CA GLY A 772 -22.17 1.49 -9.79
C GLY A 772 -23.48 0.80 -10.16
N ALA A 773 -24.62 1.45 -9.93
CA ALA A 773 -25.96 0.90 -10.16
C ALA A 773 -26.14 0.27 -11.55
N GLY A 774 -25.60 0.90 -12.59
CA GLY A 774 -25.64 0.37 -13.96
C GLY A 774 -24.82 -0.89 -14.14
N GLN A 775 -23.68 -1.00 -13.47
CA GLN A 775 -22.79 -2.16 -13.55
C GLN A 775 -23.36 -3.35 -12.77
N VAL A 776 -23.90 -3.12 -11.58
CA VAL A 776 -24.61 -4.15 -10.80
C VAL A 776 -25.80 -4.70 -11.60
N ALA A 777 -26.61 -3.82 -12.18
CA ALA A 777 -27.74 -4.21 -13.02
C ALA A 777 -27.28 -5.02 -14.24
N SER A 778 -26.26 -4.59 -14.94
CA SER A 778 -25.69 -5.29 -16.11
C SER A 778 -25.19 -6.70 -15.75
N ASN A 779 -24.44 -6.82 -14.66
CA ASN A 779 -23.88 -8.10 -14.21
C ASN A 779 -24.97 -9.07 -13.73
N ALA A 780 -25.97 -8.57 -13.01
CA ALA A 780 -27.12 -9.36 -12.57
C ALA A 780 -28.02 -9.80 -13.74
N LEU A 781 -28.08 -9.00 -14.80
CA LEU A 781 -28.85 -9.34 -16.03
C LEU A 781 -28.11 -10.32 -16.96
N ALA A 782 -26.78 -10.48 -16.80
CA ALA A 782 -25.95 -11.31 -17.68
C ALA A 782 -26.48 -12.78 -17.84
N PRO A 783 -26.87 -13.50 -16.75
CA PRO A 783 -27.44 -14.84 -16.88
C PRO A 783 -28.73 -14.89 -17.67
N TYR A 784 -29.57 -13.84 -17.58
CA TYR A 784 -30.82 -13.74 -18.32
C TYR A 784 -30.60 -13.34 -19.78
N ALA A 785 -29.65 -12.48 -20.04
CA ALA A 785 -29.25 -12.14 -21.40
C ALA A 785 -28.72 -13.40 -22.13
N ALA A 786 -27.88 -14.19 -21.46
CA ALA A 786 -27.36 -15.46 -21.99
C ALA A 786 -28.52 -16.47 -22.28
N TYR A 787 -29.49 -16.59 -21.37
CA TYR A 787 -30.68 -17.43 -21.58
C TYR A 787 -31.56 -16.93 -22.71
N PHE A 788 -31.81 -15.60 -22.81
CA PHE A 788 -32.58 -15.00 -23.87
C PHE A 788 -31.99 -15.24 -25.26
N ILE A 789 -30.66 -15.11 -25.36
CA ILE A 789 -29.93 -15.44 -26.59
C ILE A 789 -30.08 -16.93 -26.92
N GLY A 790 -29.91 -17.81 -25.93
CA GLY A 790 -30.10 -19.25 -26.10
C GLY A 790 -31.49 -19.64 -26.47
N SER A 791 -32.52 -19.06 -25.83
CA SER A 791 -33.93 -19.37 -26.11
C SER A 791 -34.43 -18.83 -27.43
N LYS A 792 -33.81 -17.72 -27.94
CA LYS A 792 -34.11 -17.22 -29.31
C LYS A 792 -33.48 -18.04 -30.40
N LEU A 793 -32.37 -18.75 -30.09
CA LEU A 793 -31.70 -19.66 -31.01
C LEU A 793 -32.31 -21.07 -30.99
N ASP A 794 -33.09 -21.40 -29.94
CA ASP A 794 -33.78 -22.67 -29.79
C ASP A 794 -35.28 -22.41 -29.64
N SER A 795 -36.02 -22.50 -30.77
CA SER A 795 -37.41 -22.09 -30.93
C SER A 795 -38.48 -22.91 -30.17
N ASN A 796 -38.03 -23.84 -29.28
CA ASN A 796 -38.96 -24.79 -28.61
C ASN A 796 -39.02 -24.62 -27.08
N HIS A 797 -38.38 -23.62 -26.47
CA HIS A 797 -38.45 -23.43 -25.03
C HIS A 797 -39.23 -22.14 -24.68
N GLY A 798 -40.55 -22.21 -24.75
CA GLY A 798 -41.46 -21.09 -24.48
C GLY A 798 -41.58 -20.71 -23.01
N SER A 799 -40.85 -19.74 -22.53
CA SER A 799 -41.19 -18.93 -21.35
C SER A 799 -41.24 -17.45 -21.74
N ASP A 800 -42.21 -16.70 -21.18
CA ASP A 800 -42.43 -15.29 -21.49
C ASP A 800 -41.23 -14.43 -20.97
N PRO A 801 -40.39 -13.87 -21.85
CA PRO A 801 -39.19 -13.15 -21.42
C PRO A 801 -39.47 -11.78 -20.78
N HIS A 802 -40.67 -11.24 -20.92
CA HIS A 802 -41.03 -9.93 -20.37
C HIS A 802 -41.29 -9.98 -18.86
N ALA A 803 -41.91 -11.06 -18.35
CA ALA A 803 -42.14 -11.23 -16.91
C ALA A 803 -40.81 -11.41 -16.13
N ALA A 804 -39.88 -12.16 -16.71
CA ALA A 804 -38.53 -12.34 -16.10
C ALA A 804 -37.73 -11.03 -16.04
N LEU A 805 -37.85 -10.16 -17.05
CA LEU A 805 -37.13 -8.88 -17.09
C LEU A 805 -37.72 -7.84 -16.13
N GLN A 806 -39.03 -7.77 -15.99
CA GLN A 806 -39.71 -6.94 -14.99
C GLN A 806 -39.36 -7.37 -13.57
N PHE A 807 -39.43 -8.65 -13.31
CA PHE A 807 -39.05 -9.24 -12.02
C PHE A 807 -37.60 -8.89 -11.60
N LEU A 808 -36.66 -9.06 -12.53
CA LEU A 808 -35.26 -8.77 -12.25
C LEU A 808 -35.00 -7.28 -11.99
N SER A 809 -35.66 -6.40 -12.73
CA SER A 809 -35.58 -4.97 -12.54
C SER A 809 -36.01 -4.56 -11.12
N HIS A 810 -37.08 -5.20 -10.61
CA HIS A 810 -37.53 -4.96 -9.24
C HIS A 810 -36.58 -5.54 -8.17
N ALA A 811 -36.03 -6.72 -8.39
CA ALA A 811 -35.10 -7.35 -7.47
C ALA A 811 -33.76 -6.56 -7.35
N VAL A 812 -33.21 -6.12 -8.49
CA VAL A 812 -32.01 -5.28 -8.55
C VAL A 812 -32.27 -3.91 -7.97
N LEU A 813 -33.41 -3.30 -8.26
CA LEU A 813 -33.79 -2.01 -7.71
C LEU A 813 -33.94 -2.08 -6.17
N GLY A 814 -34.52 -3.16 -5.65
CA GLY A 814 -34.62 -3.37 -4.20
C GLY A 814 -33.29 -3.56 -3.50
N ALA A 815 -32.36 -4.32 -4.08
CA ALA A 815 -31.01 -4.50 -3.56
C ALA A 815 -30.19 -3.19 -3.61
N LEU A 816 -30.34 -2.40 -4.68
CA LEU A 816 -29.69 -1.11 -4.85
C LEU A 816 -30.25 -0.04 -3.90
N LEU A 817 -31.58 -0.04 -3.69
CA LEU A 817 -32.23 0.90 -2.76
C LEU A 817 -31.83 0.60 -1.30
N ALA A 818 -31.62 -0.65 -0.94
CA ALA A 818 -31.13 -1.02 0.39
C ALA A 818 -29.71 -0.50 0.66
N GLU A 819 -28.86 -0.45 -0.35
CA GLU A 819 -27.49 0.05 -0.24
C GLU A 819 -27.38 1.57 -0.46
N ALA A 820 -28.13 2.13 -1.42
CA ALA A 820 -28.14 3.57 -1.71
C ALA A 820 -28.68 4.43 -0.55
N ASN A 821 -29.45 3.84 0.36
CA ASN A 821 -29.96 4.54 1.54
C ASN A 821 -28.94 4.66 2.69
N GLY A 822 -27.66 4.30 2.47
CA GLY A 822 -26.56 4.62 3.40
C GLY A 822 -26.80 4.16 4.85
N GLY A 823 -27.65 3.18 5.02
CA GLY A 823 -28.08 2.75 6.32
C GLY A 823 -26.97 1.97 7.00
N SER A 824 -26.28 2.61 7.92
CA SER A 824 -25.69 1.97 9.10
C SER A 824 -26.79 1.38 10.00
N ALA A 825 -27.86 0.83 9.40
CA ALA A 825 -28.87 0.10 10.09
C ALA A 825 -28.26 -1.19 10.60
N GLY A 826 -28.27 -1.34 11.89
CA GLY A 826 -27.60 -2.41 12.62
C GLY A 826 -27.82 -3.79 11.98
N THR A 827 -26.84 -4.64 12.11
CA THR A 827 -26.64 -5.93 11.45
C THR A 827 -27.90 -6.83 11.36
N GLY A 828 -28.81 -6.74 12.31
CA GLY A 828 -30.09 -7.43 12.31
C GLY A 828 -31.09 -6.94 11.24
N ALA A 829 -31.09 -5.64 10.96
CA ALA A 829 -31.98 -5.04 9.96
C ALA A 829 -31.58 -5.42 8.53
N VAL A 830 -30.26 -5.54 8.25
CA VAL A 830 -29.74 -5.98 6.96
C VAL A 830 -30.09 -7.46 6.70
N SER A 831 -30.00 -8.29 7.72
CA SER A 831 -30.34 -9.73 7.62
C SER A 831 -31.84 -9.97 7.45
N ALA A 832 -32.66 -9.23 8.17
CA ALA A 832 -34.14 -9.29 8.05
C ALA A 832 -34.59 -8.77 6.67
N ALA A 833 -34.07 -7.60 6.25
CA ALA A 833 -34.39 -7.01 4.95
C ALA A 833 -33.94 -7.90 3.78
N GLY A 834 -32.73 -8.50 3.88
CA GLY A 834 -32.22 -9.44 2.89
C GLY A 834 -33.07 -10.70 2.78
N GLY A 835 -33.48 -11.27 3.91
CA GLY A 835 -34.38 -12.44 3.99
C GLY A 835 -35.77 -12.14 3.41
N GLU A 836 -36.36 -11.02 3.82
CA GLU A 836 -37.69 -10.59 3.28
C GLU A 836 -37.60 -10.27 1.78
N LEU A 837 -36.57 -9.64 1.33
CA LEU A 837 -36.40 -9.35 -0.12
C LEU A 837 -36.30 -10.67 -0.90
N ALA A 838 -35.50 -11.63 -0.42
CA ALA A 838 -35.40 -12.95 -1.04
C ALA A 838 -36.77 -13.68 -1.06
N ALA A 839 -37.53 -13.61 0.01
CA ALA A 839 -38.86 -14.19 0.11
C ALA A 839 -39.84 -13.54 -0.87
N LYS A 840 -39.89 -12.20 -0.95
CA LYS A 840 -40.76 -11.47 -1.89
C LYS A 840 -40.41 -11.80 -3.34
N VAL A 841 -39.15 -11.84 -3.66
CA VAL A 841 -38.64 -12.19 -5.00
C VAL A 841 -39.08 -13.59 -5.38
N LEU A 842 -38.89 -14.56 -4.51
CA LEU A 842 -39.25 -15.95 -4.75
C LEU A 842 -40.74 -16.17 -4.81
N THR A 843 -41.54 -15.52 -3.93
CA THR A 843 -42.99 -15.62 -3.95
C THR A 843 -43.59 -14.97 -5.21
N ASN A 844 -43.04 -13.84 -5.64
CA ASN A 844 -43.47 -13.21 -6.89
C ASN A 844 -43.24 -14.12 -8.11
N THR A 845 -42.13 -14.89 -8.08
CA THR A 845 -41.83 -15.86 -9.15
C THR A 845 -42.72 -17.10 -9.09
N LEU A 846 -43.08 -17.56 -7.91
CA LEU A 846 -43.82 -18.81 -7.73
C LEU A 846 -45.33 -18.63 -7.87
N THR A 847 -45.88 -17.47 -7.42
CA THR A 847 -47.35 -17.24 -7.33
C THR A 847 -47.75 -15.85 -7.77
N GLY A 848 -46.90 -15.11 -8.51
CA GLY A 848 -47.22 -13.75 -8.91
C GLY A 848 -47.32 -12.74 -7.74
N GLY A 849 -46.76 -13.07 -6.57
CA GLY A 849 -46.68 -12.16 -5.43
C GLY A 849 -47.64 -12.45 -4.28
N ASN A 850 -48.44 -13.51 -4.37
CA ASN A 850 -49.37 -13.86 -3.30
C ASN A 850 -48.82 -15.02 -2.40
N PRO A 851 -48.37 -14.73 -1.16
CA PRO A 851 -47.81 -15.74 -0.27
C PRO A 851 -48.79 -16.84 0.14
N SER A 852 -50.09 -16.54 0.14
CA SER A 852 -51.15 -17.53 0.51
C SER A 852 -51.35 -18.63 -0.53
N GLU A 853 -50.89 -18.41 -1.75
CA GLU A 853 -50.96 -19.38 -2.85
C GLU A 853 -49.74 -20.31 -2.91
N LEU A 854 -48.74 -20.08 -2.07
CA LEU A 854 -47.59 -21.00 -1.94
C LEU A 854 -48.01 -22.34 -1.33
N SER A 855 -47.62 -23.43 -1.99
CA SER A 855 -47.75 -24.75 -1.40
C SER A 855 -46.86 -24.89 -0.14
N PRO A 856 -47.13 -25.84 0.77
CA PRO A 856 -46.30 -26.08 1.93
C PRO A 856 -44.82 -26.26 1.57
N GLU A 857 -44.51 -26.94 0.47
CA GLU A 857 -43.16 -27.19 -0.05
C GLU A 857 -42.53 -25.91 -0.56
N GLN A 858 -43.30 -25.06 -1.25
CA GLN A 858 -42.81 -23.75 -1.72
C GLN A 858 -42.49 -22.81 -0.54
N LYS A 859 -43.30 -22.85 0.55
CA LYS A 859 -43.05 -22.11 1.77
C LYS A 859 -41.74 -22.53 2.46
N GLU A 860 -41.51 -23.83 2.58
CA GLU A 860 -40.23 -24.35 3.13
C GLU A 860 -39.03 -23.96 2.28
N MET A 861 -39.19 -23.93 0.97
CA MET A 861 -38.12 -23.50 0.04
C MET A 861 -37.82 -22.02 0.18
N VAL A 862 -38.84 -21.15 0.23
CA VAL A 862 -38.69 -19.72 0.48
C VAL A 862 -37.96 -19.48 1.81
N LEU A 863 -38.35 -20.26 2.82
CA LEU A 863 -37.77 -20.17 4.15
C LEU A 863 -36.28 -20.58 4.18
N ALA A 864 -35.93 -21.72 3.56
CA ALA A 864 -34.54 -22.20 3.49
C ALA A 864 -33.62 -21.21 2.74
N LEU A 865 -34.11 -20.63 1.65
CA LEU A 865 -33.32 -19.64 0.90
C LEU A 865 -33.20 -18.32 1.64
N SER A 866 -34.21 -17.90 2.39
CA SER A 866 -34.13 -16.72 3.24
C SER A 866 -33.12 -16.91 4.36
N GLN A 867 -33.02 -18.13 4.92
CA GLN A 867 -31.98 -18.48 5.89
C GLN A 867 -30.57 -18.39 5.28
N ALA A 868 -30.39 -18.89 4.06
CA ALA A 868 -29.10 -18.79 3.36
C ALA A 868 -28.70 -17.34 3.09
N VAL A 869 -29.64 -16.50 2.65
CA VAL A 869 -29.41 -15.05 2.48
C VAL A 869 -29.11 -14.38 3.82
N GLY A 870 -29.76 -14.74 4.90
CA GLY A 870 -29.48 -14.24 6.23
C GLY A 870 -28.09 -14.64 6.72
N ALA A 871 -27.65 -15.87 6.45
CA ALA A 871 -26.30 -16.33 6.75
C ALA A 871 -25.23 -15.53 5.98
N LEU A 872 -25.44 -15.29 4.69
CA LEU A 872 -24.58 -14.44 3.86
C LEU A 872 -24.54 -12.99 4.35
N ALA A 873 -25.70 -12.43 4.73
CA ALA A 873 -25.78 -11.09 5.31
C ALA A 873 -25.10 -10.99 6.70
N GLY A 874 -25.15 -12.07 7.49
CA GLY A 874 -24.40 -12.17 8.74
C GLY A 874 -22.89 -12.12 8.54
N GLY A 875 -22.40 -12.78 7.48
CA GLY A 875 -21.02 -12.67 7.04
C GLY A 875 -20.62 -11.23 6.66
N LEU A 876 -21.51 -10.46 6.02
CA LEU A 876 -21.28 -9.04 5.68
C LEU A 876 -20.97 -8.14 6.87
N SER A 877 -21.40 -8.52 8.08
CA SER A 877 -21.20 -7.75 9.30
C SER A 877 -19.94 -8.13 10.09
N GLY A 878 -19.10 -9.00 9.54
CA GLY A 878 -17.87 -9.47 10.21
C GLY A 878 -18.15 -10.26 11.51
N GLN A 879 -19.29 -10.95 11.58
CA GLN A 879 -19.66 -11.73 12.75
C GLN A 879 -19.01 -13.11 12.77
N ASP A 880 -18.86 -13.66 13.95
CA ASP A 880 -18.39 -15.03 14.13
C ASP A 880 -19.47 -16.07 13.69
N LEU A 881 -19.09 -17.34 13.73
CA LEU A 881 -19.99 -18.45 13.36
C LEU A 881 -21.34 -18.42 14.10
N ALA A 882 -21.34 -18.02 15.38
CA ALA A 882 -22.54 -17.93 16.18
C ALA A 882 -23.44 -16.78 15.71
N GLY A 883 -22.82 -15.64 15.35
CA GLY A 883 -23.51 -14.50 14.77
C GLY A 883 -24.09 -14.77 13.37
N ILE A 884 -23.37 -15.51 12.53
CA ILE A 884 -23.86 -15.95 11.22
C ILE A 884 -25.06 -16.87 11.37
N ALA A 885 -25.03 -17.83 12.28
CA ALA A 885 -26.15 -18.73 12.56
C ALA A 885 -27.35 -17.99 13.15
N LEU A 886 -27.10 -16.99 14.01
CA LEU A 886 -28.15 -16.13 14.56
C LEU A 886 -28.86 -15.33 13.45
N ASN A 887 -28.11 -14.75 12.54
CA ASN A 887 -28.67 -13.98 11.41
C ASN A 887 -29.48 -14.86 10.43
N ALA A 888 -29.04 -16.08 10.20
CA ALA A 888 -29.81 -17.07 9.46
C ALA A 888 -31.16 -17.35 10.16
N GLY A 889 -31.15 -17.49 11.50
CA GLY A 889 -32.34 -17.64 12.33
C GLY A 889 -33.26 -16.41 12.31
N ILE A 890 -32.69 -15.21 12.35
CA ILE A 890 -33.43 -13.93 12.24
C ILE A 890 -34.11 -13.81 10.89
N ALA A 891 -33.40 -14.11 9.80
CA ALA A 891 -33.99 -14.07 8.44
C ALA A 891 -35.13 -15.07 8.30
N LYS A 892 -34.97 -16.29 8.82
CA LYS A 892 -36.04 -17.29 8.89
C LYS A 892 -37.28 -16.77 9.63
N ASN A 893 -37.07 -16.26 10.84
CA ASN A 893 -38.15 -15.78 11.72
C ASN A 893 -38.91 -14.60 11.08
N SER A 894 -38.17 -13.68 10.46
CA SER A 894 -38.77 -12.55 9.76
C SER A 894 -39.67 -13.01 8.62
N VAL A 895 -39.22 -13.95 7.82
CA VAL A 895 -40.03 -14.48 6.69
C VAL A 895 -41.19 -15.34 7.15
N GLU A 896 -41.00 -16.20 8.14
CA GLU A 896 -42.03 -17.10 8.66
C GLU A 896 -43.17 -16.37 9.35
N ASN A 897 -42.86 -15.29 10.09
CA ASN A 897 -43.87 -14.56 10.87
C ASN A 897 -44.48 -13.32 10.16
N ASN A 898 -43.73 -12.71 9.22
CA ASN A 898 -44.13 -11.48 8.58
C ASN A 898 -44.52 -11.64 7.11
N PHE A 899 -44.16 -12.76 6.47
CA PHE A 899 -44.33 -12.90 5.03
C PHE A 899 -45.09 -14.17 4.60
N LEU A 900 -44.86 -15.35 5.22
CA LEU A 900 -45.49 -16.63 4.89
C LEU A 900 -46.70 -16.92 5.76
#